data_6a77780b58d3e19c7375205eebbe0d76
#
_entry.id   6a77780b58d3e19c7375205eebbe0d76
#
_cell.length_a   1.000
_cell.length_b   1.000
_cell.length_c   1.000
_cell.angle_alpha   90.00
_cell.angle_beta   90.00
_cell.angle_gamma   90.00
#
_symmetry.space_group_name_H-M   'P 1'
#
loop_
_entity.id
_entity.type
_entity.pdbx_description
1 polymer ?
#
loop_
_entity_poly.entity_id
_entity_poly.type
_entity_poly.pdbx_seq_one_letter_code
_entity_poly.pdbx_strand_id
1 'polypeptide(L)'
;MSHFTAYLDEIKIRKQQNLSPKPIEDGELITEIVSQIKDYANEYRDDSLKFLIYNTLPGTTAAAGVKAKFLKEIILGNAIIEEIEPKFAFELLSHMKGGPSVEVLLDLALSDNPLIAKASSEVLKTQVFLYDADTDRLKKAHAAGNDIALEILQSYSIAEFYTDLPDIEEEIKVVTFIAAEGDISTDLLSPGNQAHSRSDRELHGKCMISEKAQSEIKELQKKNPGKRVMLIAEKGTMGVGSSRMSGVNNVALWTGKPASPYIPFVNISPIIAGTNGISPIFLTTVGVTGGIGVDLKNWVKKLDSNGCPILNNDDSPILEQAYSVETGTVLTINTKNKTLYNEDKSEALADVSASFSAQKVEFMKAGGSYAIVFGKKLQSFACETLGIEFKSAFAPSKEIFHKGQGLTAVEKIFNKNALGISAGTILHTGSDVRVKVNIVGSQDTTGLMTSQELESMAATVISPTVDGAYQSGCHTASVWDFKAQENTPKLMKFMHKFGLITARDPQNEYHSMTDVIHKVLNDLTVDDWAIIVGGDSHTRMSKGIAFGADSGTVALALATGEATMVIPESVKVTFKGQMPDYMDFRDVVHATQSQMLKQFGDNVFQGRVIEVHLGTLLADQAFTFTDWTAEMKAKASICISEDSTLIKSLEIAKHRIQIMIDKGMDNKNQTLKGLIDIAEKRIAEIQSGKKPALTADENAKYFAEVVVDLDEINEPMIADPDVNNLDISKRYTHDTIRPISFYEAKKKVDLGFVGSCMVHKGDMKIVAQMLKNLEKSDGDVKFNAPLVVAAPTYNIIDELKAEGDWAVLQKYSGFEFDDNTPKDSARVQYENILYLERPGCNLCMGNQEKAEKGDTVLATSTRLFQGRVVEDTEEKKGESLLASTPVVVLSAILGRTPTLEEYKVAVKGINLTKFSPPIEKTSSLSAHF
;
A
#
# COMPACT_ATOMS: atom_id res chain seq x y z
N MET A 1 0.94 39.84 -7.38
CA MET A 1 1.49 39.12 -8.56
C MET A 1 0.36 38.28 -9.10
N SER A 2 0.08 38.23 -10.40
CA SER A 2 -0.98 37.40 -10.94
C SER A 2 -0.56 35.90 -10.86
N HIS A 3 -1.51 35.00 -10.87
CA HIS A 3 -1.22 33.55 -10.87
C HIS A 3 -0.40 33.18 -12.11
N PHE A 4 -0.68 33.76 -13.24
CA PHE A 4 0.05 33.50 -14.48
C PHE A 4 1.51 33.98 -14.39
N THR A 5 1.77 35.16 -13.81
CA THR A 5 3.15 35.63 -13.61
C THR A 5 3.93 34.73 -12.67
N ALA A 6 3.33 34.28 -11.57
CA ALA A 6 3.94 33.33 -10.65
C ALA A 6 4.26 31.99 -11.35
N TYR A 7 3.37 31.54 -12.22
CA TYR A 7 3.57 30.31 -13.00
C TYR A 7 4.71 30.46 -14.02
N LEU A 8 4.85 31.62 -14.67
CA LEU A 8 6.00 31.88 -15.56
C LEU A 8 7.33 31.86 -14.81
N ASP A 9 7.36 32.36 -13.57
CA ASP A 9 8.56 32.33 -12.75
C ASP A 9 8.89 30.90 -12.30
N GLU A 10 7.87 30.08 -11.96
CA GLU A 10 8.05 28.66 -11.70
C GLU A 10 8.62 27.92 -12.92
N ILE A 11 8.13 28.22 -14.12
CA ILE A 11 8.65 27.64 -15.37
C ILE A 11 10.15 27.94 -15.53
N LYS A 12 10.58 29.19 -15.24
CA LYS A 12 12.02 29.56 -15.31
C LYS A 12 12.87 28.70 -14.35
N ILE A 13 12.39 28.51 -13.10
CA ILE A 13 13.08 27.71 -12.09
C ILE A 13 13.14 26.24 -12.55
N ARG A 14 12.02 25.68 -13.05
CA ARG A 14 11.97 24.29 -13.52
C ARG A 14 12.88 24.06 -14.73
N LYS A 15 12.96 25.04 -15.64
CA LYS A 15 13.87 24.97 -16.80
C LYS A 15 15.35 24.89 -16.38
N GLN A 16 15.75 25.55 -15.29
CA GLN A 16 17.10 25.44 -14.74
C GLN A 16 17.40 24.03 -14.22
N GLN A 17 16.36 23.31 -13.82
CA GLN A 17 16.41 21.91 -13.38
C GLN A 17 16.22 20.90 -14.53
N ASN A 18 16.16 21.37 -15.78
CA ASN A 18 15.80 20.58 -16.96
C ASN A 18 14.42 19.88 -16.83
N LEU A 19 13.46 20.56 -16.21
CA LEU A 19 12.06 20.13 -16.11
C LEU A 19 11.18 20.95 -17.02
N SER A 20 10.10 20.32 -17.48
CA SER A 20 9.03 20.98 -18.24
C SER A 20 8.15 21.83 -17.30
N PRO A 21 7.28 22.68 -17.85
CA PRO A 21 6.26 23.37 -17.07
C PRO A 21 5.45 22.37 -16.25
N LYS A 22 5.21 22.70 -14.97
CA LYS A 22 4.39 21.85 -14.11
C LYS A 22 2.96 21.79 -14.66
N PRO A 23 2.31 20.62 -14.68
CA PRO A 23 0.92 20.53 -15.08
C PRO A 23 0.00 21.39 -14.22
N ILE A 24 -0.96 22.04 -14.85
CA ILE A 24 -1.87 23.01 -14.21
C ILE A 24 -3.04 22.25 -13.57
N GLU A 25 -3.18 22.40 -12.26
CA GLU A 25 -4.30 21.89 -11.44
C GLU A 25 -5.12 23.03 -10.80
N ASP A 26 -4.57 24.25 -10.81
CA ASP A 26 -5.13 25.43 -10.15
C ASP A 26 -6.21 26.11 -11.00
N GLY A 27 -7.37 26.39 -10.38
CA GLY A 27 -8.53 26.98 -11.05
C GLY A 27 -8.39 28.47 -11.32
N GLU A 28 -7.64 29.21 -10.50
CA GLU A 28 -7.45 30.64 -10.69
C GLU A 28 -6.47 30.89 -11.83
N LEU A 29 -5.37 30.12 -11.87
CA LEU A 29 -4.42 30.17 -12.99
C LEU A 29 -5.09 29.87 -14.32
N ILE A 30 -5.88 28.79 -14.41
CA ILE A 30 -6.54 28.43 -15.67
C ILE A 30 -7.62 29.45 -16.05
N THR A 31 -8.23 30.14 -15.10
CA THR A 31 -9.18 31.24 -15.35
C THR A 31 -8.47 32.45 -15.99
N GLU A 32 -7.28 32.80 -15.50
CA GLU A 32 -6.44 33.83 -16.15
C GLU A 32 -6.05 33.40 -17.57
N ILE A 33 -5.64 32.14 -17.76
CA ILE A 33 -5.31 31.59 -19.08
C ILE A 33 -6.50 31.70 -20.06
N VAL A 34 -7.70 31.31 -19.64
CA VAL A 34 -8.92 31.44 -20.45
C VAL A 34 -9.20 32.91 -20.83
N SER A 35 -9.00 33.83 -19.90
CA SER A 35 -9.14 35.26 -20.17
C SER A 35 -8.15 35.75 -21.24
N GLN A 36 -6.90 35.30 -21.14
CA GLN A 36 -5.85 35.64 -22.13
C GLN A 36 -6.16 35.06 -23.53
N ILE A 37 -6.70 33.82 -23.58
CA ILE A 37 -7.12 33.20 -24.83
C ILE A 37 -8.24 33.95 -25.51
N LYS A 38 -9.20 34.49 -24.75
CA LYS A 38 -10.31 35.32 -25.26
C LYS A 38 -9.86 36.72 -25.75
N ASP A 39 -8.73 37.18 -25.28
CA ASP A 39 -8.14 38.47 -25.73
C ASP A 39 -7.12 38.24 -26.85
N TYR A 40 -7.55 38.48 -28.11
CA TYR A 40 -6.71 38.29 -29.29
C TYR A 40 -5.51 39.21 -29.36
N ALA A 41 -5.48 40.28 -28.55
CA ALA A 41 -4.35 41.23 -28.47
C ALA A 41 -3.34 40.86 -27.36
N ASN A 42 -3.63 39.83 -26.56
CA ASN A 42 -2.79 39.44 -25.45
C ASN A 42 -1.48 38.79 -25.92
N GLU A 43 -0.35 39.29 -25.44
CA GLU A 43 0.99 38.77 -25.80
C GLU A 43 1.26 37.30 -25.42
N TYR A 44 0.54 36.77 -24.42
CA TYR A 44 0.69 35.39 -23.95
C TYR A 44 -0.36 34.42 -24.51
N ARG A 45 -1.21 34.87 -25.42
CA ARG A 45 -2.34 34.13 -25.95
C ARG A 45 -1.94 32.73 -26.50
N ASP A 46 -0.87 32.71 -27.30
CA ASP A 46 -0.40 31.44 -27.92
C ASP A 46 0.14 30.44 -26.89
N ASP A 47 0.82 30.92 -25.84
CA ASP A 47 1.30 30.07 -24.78
C ASP A 47 0.15 29.60 -23.89
N SER A 48 -0.83 30.47 -23.64
CA SER A 48 -2.06 30.13 -22.90
C SER A 48 -2.89 29.06 -23.59
N LEU A 49 -3.00 29.10 -24.94
CA LEU A 49 -3.61 28.02 -25.73
C LEU A 49 -2.88 26.70 -25.53
N LYS A 50 -1.56 26.70 -25.61
CA LYS A 50 -0.75 25.47 -25.38
C LYS A 50 -0.94 24.94 -23.96
N PHE A 51 -0.95 25.82 -22.96
CA PHE A 51 -1.17 25.41 -21.56
C PHE A 51 -2.57 24.84 -21.35
N LEU A 52 -3.60 25.45 -21.91
CA LEU A 52 -4.96 24.94 -21.84
C LEU A 52 -5.08 23.54 -22.50
N ILE A 53 -4.53 23.38 -23.70
CA ILE A 53 -4.68 22.18 -24.49
C ILE A 53 -3.83 21.03 -23.91
N TYR A 54 -2.53 21.27 -23.66
CA TYR A 54 -1.54 20.22 -23.45
C TYR A 54 -1.00 20.13 -22.03
N ASN A 55 -1.29 21.11 -21.15
CA ASN A 55 -0.66 21.16 -19.82
C ASN A 55 -1.65 21.30 -18.67
N THR A 56 -2.95 21.07 -18.90
CA THR A 56 -3.99 21.09 -17.87
C THR A 56 -4.30 19.67 -17.43
N LEU A 57 -4.23 19.38 -16.12
CA LEU A 57 -4.59 18.08 -15.58
C LEU A 57 -6.10 17.83 -15.67
N PRO A 58 -6.51 16.61 -16.07
CA PRO A 58 -7.90 16.20 -16.15
C PRO A 58 -8.51 15.80 -14.80
N GLY A 59 -9.64 15.15 -14.85
CA GLY A 59 -10.33 14.59 -13.68
C GLY A 59 -11.06 15.69 -12.89
N THR A 60 -10.97 15.64 -11.57
CA THR A 60 -11.68 16.55 -10.65
C THR A 60 -10.80 17.68 -10.11
N THR A 61 -9.75 18.07 -10.82
CA THR A 61 -8.97 19.24 -10.48
C THR A 61 -9.79 20.53 -10.70
N ALA A 62 -9.46 21.59 -9.97
CA ALA A 62 -10.12 22.89 -10.17
C ALA A 62 -9.91 23.43 -11.60
N ALA A 63 -8.71 23.19 -12.17
CA ALA A 63 -8.41 23.55 -13.55
C ALA A 63 -9.27 22.80 -14.56
N ALA A 64 -9.51 21.50 -14.35
CA ALA A 64 -10.38 20.69 -15.22
C ALA A 64 -11.81 21.25 -15.27
N GLY A 65 -12.34 21.71 -14.12
CA GLY A 65 -13.66 22.34 -14.05
C GLY A 65 -13.78 23.60 -14.91
N VAL A 66 -12.78 24.48 -14.86
CA VAL A 66 -12.76 25.72 -15.68
C VAL A 66 -12.58 25.37 -17.16
N LYS A 67 -11.66 24.45 -17.49
CA LYS A 67 -11.43 23.98 -18.87
C LYS A 67 -12.71 23.39 -19.46
N ALA A 68 -13.39 22.50 -18.76
CA ALA A 68 -14.63 21.87 -19.26
C ALA A 68 -15.74 22.89 -19.53
N LYS A 69 -15.93 23.88 -18.62
CA LYS A 69 -16.89 24.97 -18.82
C LYS A 69 -16.55 25.83 -20.04
N PHE A 70 -15.28 26.16 -20.22
CA PHE A 70 -14.85 26.94 -21.39
C PHE A 70 -15.06 26.18 -22.70
N LEU A 71 -14.75 24.86 -22.74
CA LEU A 71 -15.04 24.03 -23.90
C LEU A 71 -16.54 23.94 -24.18
N LYS A 72 -17.39 23.91 -23.15
CA LYS A 72 -18.84 24.01 -23.30
C LYS A 72 -19.27 25.33 -23.95
N GLU A 73 -18.68 26.47 -23.54
CA GLU A 73 -18.97 27.78 -24.16
C GLU A 73 -18.63 27.78 -25.67
N ILE A 74 -17.52 27.16 -26.07
CA ILE A 74 -17.11 27.01 -27.48
C ILE A 74 -18.13 26.14 -28.24
N ILE A 75 -18.52 25.00 -27.69
CA ILE A 75 -19.49 24.07 -28.32
C ILE A 75 -20.84 24.74 -28.54
N LEU A 76 -21.27 25.57 -27.60
CA LEU A 76 -22.55 26.31 -27.68
C LEU A 76 -22.45 27.58 -28.54
N GLY A 77 -21.27 27.95 -29.04
CA GLY A 77 -21.03 29.17 -29.82
C GLY A 77 -21.02 30.43 -28.96
N ASN A 78 -20.96 30.34 -27.63
CA ASN A 78 -20.87 31.47 -26.71
C ASN A 78 -19.45 32.05 -26.62
N ALA A 79 -18.45 31.28 -27.05
CA ALA A 79 -17.08 31.71 -27.27
C ALA A 79 -16.60 31.23 -28.64
N ILE A 80 -15.97 32.10 -29.41
CA ILE A 80 -15.40 31.77 -30.72
C ILE A 80 -13.89 31.82 -30.58
N ILE A 81 -13.23 30.68 -30.74
CA ILE A 81 -11.75 30.53 -30.68
C ILE A 81 -11.34 29.80 -31.94
N GLU A 82 -10.60 30.45 -32.81
CA GLU A 82 -10.24 29.91 -34.14
C GLU A 82 -9.46 28.59 -34.04
N GLU A 83 -8.63 28.42 -33.00
CA GLU A 83 -7.80 27.24 -32.80
C GLU A 83 -8.53 26.09 -32.13
N ILE A 84 -9.74 26.30 -31.56
CA ILE A 84 -10.53 25.29 -30.89
C ILE A 84 -11.94 25.29 -31.46
N GLU A 85 -12.13 24.60 -32.58
CA GLU A 85 -13.46 24.38 -33.16
C GLU A 85 -14.32 23.46 -32.25
N PRO A 86 -15.67 23.48 -32.35
CA PRO A 86 -16.55 22.64 -31.55
C PRO A 86 -16.19 21.14 -31.58
N LYS A 87 -15.77 20.63 -32.76
CA LYS A 87 -15.33 19.22 -32.86
C LYS A 87 -14.08 18.94 -32.03
N PHE A 88 -13.11 19.85 -32.05
CA PHE A 88 -11.90 19.71 -31.25
C PHE A 88 -12.20 19.92 -29.75
N ALA A 89 -13.14 20.78 -29.40
CA ALA A 89 -13.59 20.91 -28.02
C ALA A 89 -14.21 19.60 -27.47
N PHE A 90 -14.99 18.88 -28.27
CA PHE A 90 -15.48 17.52 -27.92
C PHE A 90 -14.33 16.52 -27.77
N GLU A 91 -13.32 16.54 -28.65
CA GLU A 91 -12.13 15.72 -28.53
C GLU A 91 -11.39 15.99 -27.23
N LEU A 92 -11.16 17.25 -26.88
CA LEU A 92 -10.54 17.62 -25.62
C LEU A 92 -11.35 17.15 -24.40
N LEU A 93 -12.68 17.26 -24.43
CA LEU A 93 -13.57 16.73 -23.37
C LEU A 93 -13.44 15.21 -23.24
N SER A 94 -13.34 14.48 -24.35
CA SER A 94 -13.21 13.01 -24.33
C SER A 94 -11.95 12.54 -23.62
N HIS A 95 -10.86 13.29 -23.73
CA HIS A 95 -9.58 13.00 -23.08
C HIS A 95 -9.51 13.41 -21.60
N MET A 96 -10.47 14.19 -21.10
CA MET A 96 -10.53 14.57 -19.68
C MET A 96 -11.04 13.45 -18.78
N LYS A 97 -11.66 12.41 -19.32
CA LYS A 97 -11.99 11.13 -18.68
C LYS A 97 -12.84 11.18 -17.40
N GLY A 98 -13.78 12.10 -17.28
CA GLY A 98 -14.73 12.09 -16.16
C GLY A 98 -14.83 13.40 -15.39
N GLY A 99 -15.57 13.41 -14.29
CA GLY A 99 -15.82 14.61 -13.47
C GLY A 99 -16.48 15.73 -14.27
N PRO A 100 -15.95 16.97 -14.22
CA PRO A 100 -16.53 18.12 -14.92
C PRO A 100 -16.74 17.90 -16.42
N SER A 101 -15.92 17.08 -17.09
CA SER A 101 -16.14 16.77 -18.51
C SER A 101 -17.38 15.92 -18.74
N VAL A 102 -17.66 14.94 -17.86
CA VAL A 102 -18.87 14.13 -17.92
C VAL A 102 -20.10 14.96 -17.60
N GLU A 103 -20.03 15.86 -16.59
CA GLU A 103 -21.13 16.78 -16.29
C GLU A 103 -21.49 17.65 -17.51
N VAL A 104 -20.49 18.22 -18.18
CA VAL A 104 -20.68 19.05 -19.38
C VAL A 104 -21.25 18.20 -20.53
N LEU A 105 -20.73 17.01 -20.75
CA LEU A 105 -21.22 16.10 -21.80
C LEU A 105 -22.66 15.66 -21.54
N LEU A 106 -23.04 15.40 -20.28
CA LEU A 106 -24.43 15.10 -19.91
C LEU A 106 -25.36 16.29 -20.14
N ASP A 107 -24.93 17.51 -19.77
CA ASP A 107 -25.70 18.72 -20.03
C ASP A 107 -25.96 18.92 -21.54
N LEU A 108 -24.95 18.70 -22.37
CA LEU A 108 -25.04 18.83 -23.80
C LEU A 108 -25.86 17.70 -24.43
N ALA A 109 -25.69 16.45 -23.98
CA ALA A 109 -26.43 15.29 -24.49
C ALA A 109 -27.92 15.34 -24.17
N LEU A 110 -28.29 15.92 -23.04
CA LEU A 110 -29.68 16.08 -22.60
C LEU A 110 -30.27 17.46 -22.98
N SER A 111 -29.60 18.24 -23.86
CA SER A 111 -30.07 19.53 -24.32
C SER A 111 -31.08 19.43 -25.46
N ASP A 112 -31.83 20.50 -25.70
CA ASP A 112 -32.84 20.61 -26.76
C ASP A 112 -32.23 20.72 -28.18
N ASN A 113 -30.91 20.90 -28.31
CA ASN A 113 -30.23 20.97 -29.61
C ASN A 113 -29.86 19.56 -30.10
N PRO A 114 -30.56 19.01 -31.09
CA PRO A 114 -30.38 17.62 -31.49
C PRO A 114 -29.00 17.31 -32.09
N LEU A 115 -28.34 18.27 -32.72
CA LEU A 115 -27.00 18.09 -33.27
C LEU A 115 -25.95 18.03 -32.15
N ILE A 116 -26.04 18.93 -31.20
CA ILE A 116 -25.14 18.97 -30.05
C ILE A 116 -25.40 17.74 -29.15
N ALA A 117 -26.67 17.40 -28.89
CA ALA A 117 -27.05 16.25 -28.11
C ALA A 117 -26.49 14.95 -28.70
N LYS A 118 -26.61 14.75 -30.00
CA LYS A 118 -26.05 13.60 -30.70
C LYS A 118 -24.53 13.55 -30.62
N ALA A 119 -23.85 14.66 -30.92
CA ALA A 119 -22.39 14.74 -30.84
C ALA A 119 -21.86 14.45 -29.44
N SER A 120 -22.57 14.96 -28.41
CA SER A 120 -22.19 14.72 -27.02
C SER A 120 -22.45 13.28 -26.58
N SER A 121 -23.55 12.64 -27.06
CA SER A 121 -23.84 11.24 -26.73
C SER A 121 -22.77 10.30 -27.27
N GLU A 122 -22.21 10.54 -28.47
CA GLU A 122 -21.12 9.75 -29.03
C GLU A 122 -19.85 9.81 -28.17
N VAL A 123 -19.57 10.99 -27.61
CA VAL A 123 -18.43 11.13 -26.66
C VAL A 123 -18.73 10.45 -25.34
N LEU A 124 -19.95 10.62 -24.78
CA LEU A 124 -20.35 9.98 -23.52
C LEU A 124 -20.24 8.45 -23.58
N LYS A 125 -20.62 7.84 -24.69
CA LYS A 125 -20.52 6.38 -24.87
C LYS A 125 -19.10 5.83 -24.69
N THR A 126 -18.07 6.69 -24.79
CA THR A 126 -16.67 6.30 -24.56
C THR A 126 -16.20 6.54 -23.13
N GLN A 127 -17.00 7.20 -22.28
CA GLN A 127 -16.61 7.54 -20.91
C GLN A 127 -17.03 6.44 -19.94
N VAL A 128 -16.15 6.13 -18.97
CA VAL A 128 -16.38 5.05 -18.00
C VAL A 128 -16.44 5.54 -16.55
N PHE A 129 -15.85 6.70 -16.24
CA PHE A 129 -15.82 7.23 -14.87
C PHE A 129 -17.08 8.06 -14.60
N LEU A 130 -18.22 7.38 -14.55
CA LEU A 130 -19.50 7.93 -14.12
C LEU A 130 -19.80 7.48 -12.70
N TYR A 131 -20.28 8.42 -11.89
CA TYR A 131 -20.70 8.18 -10.51
C TYR A 131 -22.22 8.22 -10.38
N ASP A 132 -22.74 7.91 -9.18
CA ASP A 132 -24.18 7.78 -8.93
C ASP A 132 -24.95 9.03 -9.38
N ALA A 133 -24.41 10.24 -9.18
CA ALA A 133 -25.03 11.48 -9.62
C ALA A 133 -25.21 11.54 -11.15
N ASP A 134 -24.24 11.04 -11.91
CA ASP A 134 -24.24 11.03 -13.37
C ASP A 134 -25.22 9.97 -13.89
N THR A 135 -25.12 8.77 -13.33
CA THR A 135 -25.98 7.64 -13.70
C THR A 135 -27.44 7.89 -13.34
N ASP A 136 -27.72 8.55 -12.20
CA ASP A 136 -29.06 8.98 -11.82
C ASP A 136 -29.67 9.99 -12.81
N ARG A 137 -28.85 10.87 -13.37
CA ARG A 137 -29.32 11.81 -14.42
C ARG A 137 -29.76 11.05 -15.66
N LEU A 138 -28.96 10.08 -16.13
CA LEU A 138 -29.32 9.24 -17.29
C LEU A 138 -30.59 8.42 -17.02
N LYS A 139 -30.70 7.81 -15.82
CA LYS A 139 -31.88 7.04 -15.41
C LYS A 139 -33.13 7.90 -15.40
N LYS A 140 -33.07 9.11 -14.85
CA LYS A 140 -34.19 10.07 -14.83
C LYS A 140 -34.58 10.54 -16.22
N ALA A 141 -33.62 10.85 -17.08
CA ALA A 141 -33.85 11.28 -18.45
C ALA A 141 -34.52 10.15 -19.27
N HIS A 142 -34.02 8.91 -19.12
CA HIS A 142 -34.65 7.75 -19.75
C HIS A 142 -36.07 7.52 -19.28
N ALA A 143 -36.33 7.60 -17.99
CA ALA A 143 -37.68 7.49 -17.41
C ALA A 143 -38.62 8.61 -17.88
N ALA A 144 -38.10 9.76 -18.29
CA ALA A 144 -38.84 10.85 -18.90
C ALA A 144 -39.01 10.70 -20.43
N GLY A 145 -38.55 9.60 -21.02
CA GLY A 145 -38.72 9.30 -22.44
C GLY A 145 -37.66 9.97 -23.37
N ASN A 146 -36.49 10.34 -22.84
CA ASN A 146 -35.44 10.92 -23.64
C ASN A 146 -34.73 9.85 -24.48
N ASP A 147 -34.79 9.95 -25.81
CA ASP A 147 -34.19 8.96 -26.73
C ASP A 147 -32.67 8.92 -26.67
N ILE A 148 -32.01 10.04 -26.45
CA ILE A 148 -30.54 10.10 -26.31
C ILE A 148 -30.08 9.37 -25.04
N ALA A 149 -30.80 9.52 -23.94
CA ALA A 149 -30.49 8.78 -22.71
C ALA A 149 -30.68 7.27 -22.92
N LEU A 150 -31.72 6.84 -23.66
CA LEU A 150 -31.94 5.44 -24.02
C LEU A 150 -30.76 4.91 -24.86
N GLU A 151 -30.33 5.67 -25.87
CA GLU A 151 -29.22 5.29 -26.75
C GLU A 151 -27.91 5.13 -25.95
N ILE A 152 -27.61 6.05 -25.02
CA ILE A 152 -26.41 5.95 -24.15
C ILE A 152 -26.50 4.71 -23.26
N LEU A 153 -27.66 4.45 -22.64
CA LEU A 153 -27.86 3.28 -21.79
C LEU A 153 -27.76 1.96 -22.58
N GLN A 154 -28.24 1.92 -23.82
CA GLN A 154 -28.08 0.76 -24.70
C GLN A 154 -26.60 0.50 -25.01
N SER A 155 -25.84 1.52 -25.34
CA SER A 155 -24.39 1.43 -25.55
C SER A 155 -23.65 0.91 -24.29
N TYR A 156 -24.00 1.45 -23.12
CA TYR A 156 -23.41 0.99 -21.87
C TYR A 156 -23.80 -0.45 -21.52
N SER A 157 -25.01 -0.90 -21.88
CA SER A 157 -25.46 -2.26 -21.57
C SER A 157 -24.67 -3.35 -22.29
N ILE A 158 -24.08 -3.04 -23.42
CA ILE A 158 -23.19 -3.92 -24.17
C ILE A 158 -21.71 -3.54 -24.02
N ALA A 159 -21.41 -2.54 -23.17
CA ALA A 159 -20.06 -2.03 -22.88
C ALA A 159 -19.29 -1.61 -24.14
N GLU A 160 -19.91 -0.85 -25.06
CA GLU A 160 -19.24 -0.34 -26.27
C GLU A 160 -17.94 0.39 -25.95
N PHE A 161 -17.87 1.15 -24.84
CA PHE A 161 -16.64 1.80 -24.34
C PHE A 161 -15.44 0.85 -24.18
N TYR A 162 -15.67 -0.44 -24.08
CA TYR A 162 -14.65 -1.48 -23.96
C TYR A 162 -14.59 -2.39 -25.18
N THR A 163 -15.73 -2.85 -25.71
CA THR A 163 -15.77 -3.77 -26.86
C THR A 163 -15.18 -3.16 -28.12
N ASP A 164 -15.38 -1.86 -28.31
CA ASP A 164 -14.87 -1.11 -29.46
C ASP A 164 -13.40 -0.69 -29.35
N LEU A 165 -12.78 -0.91 -28.19
CA LEU A 165 -11.33 -0.71 -28.07
C LEU A 165 -10.57 -1.70 -28.96
N PRO A 166 -9.47 -1.27 -29.58
CA PRO A 166 -8.62 -2.19 -30.34
C PRO A 166 -8.09 -3.30 -29.45
N ASP A 167 -8.00 -4.50 -30.01
CA ASP A 167 -7.36 -5.60 -29.31
C ASP A 167 -5.86 -5.31 -29.08
N ILE A 168 -5.27 -5.97 -28.09
CA ILE A 168 -3.83 -5.86 -27.87
C ILE A 168 -3.05 -6.36 -29.09
N GLU A 169 -1.90 -5.75 -29.33
CA GLU A 169 -1.01 -6.13 -30.44
C GLU A 169 -0.69 -7.63 -30.36
N GLU A 170 -0.86 -8.39 -31.46
CA GLU A 170 -0.52 -9.82 -31.50
C GLU A 170 0.98 -10.04 -31.27
N GLU A 171 1.81 -9.14 -31.77
CA GLU A 171 3.26 -9.16 -31.60
C GLU A 171 3.75 -7.84 -31.04
N ILE A 172 4.41 -7.92 -29.89
CA ILE A 172 5.04 -6.79 -29.24
C ILE A 172 6.56 -6.96 -29.35
N LYS A 173 7.19 -6.14 -30.17
CA LYS A 173 8.66 -6.10 -30.26
C LYS A 173 9.23 -5.27 -29.13
N VAL A 174 10.16 -5.84 -28.38
CA VAL A 174 10.82 -5.19 -27.27
C VAL A 174 12.32 -5.15 -27.47
N VAL A 175 12.95 -4.08 -26.98
CA VAL A 175 14.40 -4.00 -26.79
C VAL A 175 14.67 -4.01 -25.30
N THR A 176 15.56 -4.86 -24.86
CA THR A 176 15.84 -5.11 -23.45
C THR A 176 16.74 -4.03 -22.84
N PHE A 177 16.49 -3.67 -21.59
CA PHE A 177 17.37 -2.87 -20.76
C PHE A 177 17.54 -3.55 -19.39
N ILE A 178 18.75 -4.01 -19.09
CA ILE A 178 19.06 -4.58 -17.77
C ILE A 178 19.28 -3.44 -16.79
N ALA A 179 18.37 -3.30 -15.84
CA ALA A 179 18.40 -2.22 -14.86
C ALA A 179 19.38 -2.50 -13.73
N ALA A 180 19.48 -3.75 -13.30
CA ALA A 180 20.46 -4.24 -12.35
C ALA A 180 20.59 -5.75 -12.43
N GLU A 181 21.73 -6.29 -11.95
CA GLU A 181 21.91 -7.70 -11.62
C GLU A 181 21.43 -7.93 -10.19
N GLY A 182 20.60 -8.96 -9.98
CA GLY A 182 19.95 -9.25 -8.71
C GLY A 182 18.54 -8.64 -8.60
N ASP A 183 18.01 -8.66 -7.40
CA ASP A 183 16.67 -8.14 -7.11
C ASP A 183 16.60 -6.62 -7.32
N ILE A 184 15.59 -6.18 -8.05
CA ILE A 184 15.27 -4.76 -8.15
C ILE A 184 14.23 -4.40 -7.11
N SER A 185 14.63 -3.64 -6.10
CA SER A 185 13.72 -3.10 -5.12
C SER A 185 12.91 -1.93 -5.67
N THR A 186 11.74 -1.70 -5.08
CA THR A 186 10.96 -0.50 -5.38
C THR A 186 11.67 0.79 -4.94
N ASP A 187 12.66 0.71 -4.04
CA ASP A 187 13.51 1.85 -3.68
C ASP A 187 14.46 2.24 -4.81
N LEU A 188 14.92 1.30 -5.63
CA LEU A 188 15.71 1.62 -6.82
C LEU A 188 14.87 2.35 -7.90
N LEU A 189 13.58 2.01 -7.99
CA LEU A 189 12.65 2.61 -8.95
C LEU A 189 12.05 3.93 -8.45
N SER A 190 11.89 4.09 -7.14
CA SER A 190 11.28 5.23 -6.47
C SER A 190 11.81 5.35 -5.03
N PRO A 191 12.97 6.02 -4.83
CA PRO A 191 13.63 6.08 -3.54
C PRO A 191 12.76 6.67 -2.42
N GLY A 192 12.81 6.05 -1.23
CA GLY A 192 12.03 6.48 -0.06
C GLY A 192 12.40 7.88 0.42
N ASN A 193 13.68 8.25 0.36
CA ASN A 193 14.17 9.58 0.71
C ASN A 193 13.73 10.68 -0.28
N GLN A 194 13.18 10.32 -1.44
CA GLN A 194 12.61 11.23 -2.43
C GLN A 194 11.07 11.21 -2.43
N ALA A 195 10.46 10.70 -1.35
CA ALA A 195 9.01 10.58 -1.26
C ALA A 195 8.27 11.92 -1.41
N HIS A 196 8.90 13.03 -1.02
CA HIS A 196 8.36 14.37 -1.14
C HIS A 196 8.09 14.81 -2.60
N SER A 197 8.82 14.26 -3.57
CA SER A 197 8.66 14.62 -5.00
C SER A 197 7.63 13.76 -5.75
N ARG A 198 7.05 12.71 -5.13
CA ARG A 198 6.19 11.74 -5.80
C ARG A 198 4.96 12.32 -6.48
N SER A 199 4.44 13.44 -5.97
CA SER A 199 3.31 14.14 -6.59
C SER A 199 3.68 14.91 -7.86
N ASP A 200 4.96 15.13 -8.14
CA ASP A 200 5.47 15.69 -9.39
C ASP A 200 6.09 14.56 -10.23
N ARG A 201 5.31 14.00 -11.15
CA ARG A 201 5.69 12.80 -11.91
C ARG A 201 6.98 12.96 -12.72
N GLU A 202 7.23 14.15 -13.31
CA GLU A 202 8.46 14.40 -14.07
C GLU A 202 9.67 14.52 -13.14
N LEU A 203 9.54 15.30 -12.07
CA LEU A 203 10.61 15.47 -11.10
C LEU A 203 10.97 14.13 -10.43
N HIS A 204 9.97 13.39 -9.98
CA HIS A 204 10.18 12.09 -9.36
C HIS A 204 10.71 11.04 -10.34
N GLY A 205 10.32 11.11 -11.61
CA GLY A 205 10.84 10.23 -12.65
C GLY A 205 12.37 10.29 -12.82
N LYS A 206 12.99 11.43 -12.49
CA LYS A 206 14.45 11.57 -12.49
C LYS A 206 15.15 10.81 -11.36
N CYS A 207 14.40 10.32 -10.38
CA CYS A 207 14.96 9.50 -9.31
C CYS A 207 15.08 8.01 -9.66
N MET A 208 14.56 7.58 -10.84
CA MET A 208 14.57 6.18 -11.25
C MET A 208 15.98 5.71 -11.62
N ILE A 209 16.50 4.75 -10.87
CA ILE A 209 17.80 4.09 -11.06
C ILE A 209 18.95 5.10 -11.05
N SER A 210 19.26 5.72 -12.19
CA SER A 210 20.31 6.73 -12.34
C SER A 210 20.14 7.55 -13.63
N GLU A 211 20.73 8.73 -13.71
CA GLU A 211 20.74 9.56 -14.92
C GLU A 211 21.40 8.84 -16.12
N LYS A 212 22.41 8.01 -15.85
CA LYS A 212 23.06 7.18 -16.88
C LYS A 212 22.06 6.18 -17.46
N ALA A 213 21.34 5.44 -16.62
CA ALA A 213 20.34 4.48 -17.04
C ALA A 213 19.22 5.13 -17.87
N GLN A 214 18.75 6.30 -17.44
CA GLN A 214 17.72 7.07 -18.13
C GLN A 214 18.21 7.52 -19.52
N SER A 215 19.47 7.93 -19.64
CA SER A 215 20.09 8.31 -20.90
C SER A 215 20.23 7.11 -21.84
N GLU A 216 20.65 5.96 -21.32
CA GLU A 216 20.74 4.70 -22.09
C GLU A 216 19.38 4.23 -22.59
N ILE A 217 18.31 4.32 -21.78
CA ILE A 217 16.96 4.01 -22.22
C ILE A 217 16.54 4.90 -23.40
N LYS A 218 16.80 6.21 -23.34
CA LYS A 218 16.52 7.13 -24.45
C LYS A 218 17.28 6.78 -25.72
N GLU A 219 18.55 6.42 -25.59
CA GLU A 219 19.36 5.98 -26.73
C GLU A 219 18.86 4.66 -27.34
N LEU A 220 18.43 3.71 -26.52
CA LEU A 220 17.81 2.47 -26.99
C LEU A 220 16.53 2.75 -27.78
N GLN A 221 15.66 3.64 -27.28
CA GLN A 221 14.44 4.05 -27.97
C GLN A 221 14.75 4.69 -29.33
N LYS A 222 15.75 5.57 -29.38
CA LYS A 222 16.21 6.21 -30.62
C LYS A 222 16.73 5.21 -31.66
N LYS A 223 17.55 4.25 -31.20
CA LYS A 223 18.16 3.22 -32.08
C LYS A 223 17.15 2.16 -32.53
N ASN A 224 16.05 2.00 -31.83
CA ASN A 224 15.05 0.96 -32.06
C ASN A 224 13.65 1.56 -32.27
N PRO A 225 13.43 2.36 -33.35
CA PRO A 225 12.13 2.97 -33.56
C PRO A 225 11.05 1.91 -33.72
N GLY A 226 9.90 2.12 -33.09
CA GLY A 226 8.76 1.19 -33.12
C GLY A 226 8.87 -0.01 -32.16
N LYS A 227 10.00 -0.20 -31.47
CA LYS A 227 10.15 -1.21 -30.43
C LYS A 227 9.97 -0.58 -29.06
N ARG A 228 9.46 -1.34 -28.10
CA ARG A 228 9.24 -0.89 -26.72
C ARG A 228 10.41 -1.32 -25.83
N VAL A 229 10.78 -0.50 -24.87
CA VAL A 229 11.82 -0.90 -23.90
C VAL A 229 11.21 -1.81 -22.84
N MET A 230 11.84 -2.95 -22.61
CA MET A 230 11.56 -3.87 -21.50
C MET A 230 12.62 -3.73 -20.44
N LEU A 231 12.22 -3.29 -19.24
CA LEU A 231 13.10 -3.14 -18.07
C LEU A 231 13.26 -4.49 -17.37
N ILE A 232 14.49 -4.93 -17.12
CA ILE A 232 14.79 -6.29 -16.63
C ILE A 232 15.56 -6.25 -15.31
N ALA A 233 15.14 -7.09 -14.35
CA ALA A 233 15.94 -7.54 -13.21
C ALA A 233 16.66 -8.84 -13.59
N GLU A 234 17.99 -8.76 -13.87
CA GLU A 234 18.78 -9.93 -14.23
C GLU A 234 19.18 -10.73 -12.99
N LYS A 235 19.05 -12.04 -13.02
CA LYS A 235 19.29 -12.98 -11.88
C LYS A 235 18.50 -12.61 -10.63
N GLY A 236 17.36 -11.90 -10.79
CA GLY A 236 16.62 -11.40 -9.65
C GLY A 236 15.12 -11.22 -9.91
N THR A 237 14.43 -10.83 -8.85
CA THR A 237 13.00 -10.53 -8.83
C THR A 237 12.76 -9.02 -9.03
N MET A 238 11.87 -8.67 -9.93
CA MET A 238 11.47 -7.28 -10.14
C MET A 238 10.48 -6.80 -9.09
N GLY A 239 10.71 -5.60 -8.53
CA GLY A 239 9.74 -4.90 -7.68
C GLY A 239 9.65 -5.42 -6.26
N VAL A 240 10.75 -5.82 -5.65
CA VAL A 240 10.82 -6.29 -4.26
C VAL A 240 10.67 -5.11 -3.29
N GLY A 241 10.00 -5.34 -2.16
CA GLY A 241 9.80 -4.35 -1.10
C GLY A 241 8.38 -3.77 -1.08
N SER A 242 8.25 -2.49 -0.73
CA SER A 242 6.94 -1.83 -0.63
C SER A 242 6.27 -1.69 -1.98
N SER A 243 4.95 -1.91 -2.04
CA SER A 243 4.19 -1.60 -3.25
C SER A 243 4.17 -0.08 -3.45
N ARG A 244 4.78 0.40 -4.55
CA ARG A 244 4.87 1.83 -4.85
C ARG A 244 4.38 2.12 -6.26
N MET A 245 3.21 2.71 -6.36
CA MET A 245 2.69 3.22 -7.65
C MET A 245 3.69 4.18 -8.32
N SER A 246 4.41 4.99 -7.52
CA SER A 246 5.47 5.86 -8.05
C SER A 246 6.57 5.11 -8.78
N GLY A 247 6.92 3.90 -8.34
CA GLY A 247 7.91 3.07 -9.05
C GLY A 247 7.41 2.66 -10.43
N VAL A 248 6.15 2.24 -10.54
CA VAL A 248 5.53 1.89 -11.83
C VAL A 248 5.36 3.13 -12.71
N ASN A 249 4.94 4.27 -12.13
CA ASN A 249 4.82 5.54 -12.85
C ASN A 249 6.17 6.00 -13.41
N ASN A 250 7.27 5.85 -12.64
CA ASN A 250 8.61 6.19 -13.11
C ASN A 250 9.02 5.28 -14.27
N VAL A 251 8.82 3.97 -14.16
CA VAL A 251 9.10 3.05 -15.27
C VAL A 251 8.24 3.41 -16.48
N ALA A 252 6.94 3.69 -16.29
CA ALA A 252 6.05 4.08 -17.38
C ALA A 252 6.47 5.41 -18.03
N LEU A 253 6.92 6.40 -17.24
CA LEU A 253 7.40 7.67 -17.77
C LEU A 253 8.56 7.47 -18.76
N TRP A 254 9.47 6.54 -18.46
CA TRP A 254 10.66 6.30 -19.30
C TRP A 254 10.45 5.25 -20.39
N THR A 255 9.55 4.28 -20.21
CA THR A 255 9.41 3.12 -21.11
C THR A 255 8.00 2.90 -21.65
N GLY A 256 6.99 3.56 -21.08
CA GLY A 256 5.59 3.42 -21.44
C GLY A 256 5.17 4.27 -22.63
N LYS A 257 3.87 4.22 -22.94
CA LYS A 257 3.21 5.04 -23.97
C LYS A 257 2.44 6.19 -23.30
N PRO A 258 2.37 7.41 -23.89
CA PRO A 258 1.50 8.46 -23.38
C PRO A 258 0.04 7.97 -23.31
N ALA A 259 -0.63 8.22 -22.20
CA ALA A 259 -2.05 7.88 -22.05
C ALA A 259 -2.96 8.72 -22.93
N SER A 260 -2.52 9.95 -23.24
CA SER A 260 -3.20 10.91 -24.11
C SER A 260 -2.20 11.92 -24.62
N PRO A 261 -2.35 12.46 -25.84
CA PRO A 261 -1.54 13.56 -26.31
C PRO A 261 -1.77 14.87 -25.57
N TYR A 262 -2.89 14.99 -24.83
CA TYR A 262 -3.31 16.21 -24.13
C TYR A 262 -3.10 16.15 -22.62
N ILE A 263 -2.50 15.07 -22.10
CA ILE A 263 -2.25 14.87 -20.67
C ILE A 263 -0.75 14.68 -20.44
N PRO A 264 -0.07 15.66 -19.80
CA PRO A 264 1.37 15.58 -19.63
C PRO A 264 1.78 14.55 -18.57
N PHE A 265 2.90 13.88 -18.81
CA PHE A 265 3.58 12.96 -17.87
C PHE A 265 2.76 11.78 -17.36
N VAL A 266 1.63 11.47 -18.00
CA VAL A 266 0.86 10.26 -17.72
C VAL A 266 1.11 9.24 -18.82
N ASN A 267 2.02 8.30 -18.55
CA ASN A 267 2.31 7.18 -19.43
C ASN A 267 1.75 5.89 -18.83
N ILE A 268 1.36 5.00 -19.73
CA ILE A 268 0.75 3.70 -19.41
C ILE A 268 1.50 2.57 -20.08
N SER A 269 1.11 1.34 -19.75
CA SER A 269 1.57 0.11 -20.40
C SER A 269 3.10 -0.09 -20.35
N PRO A 270 3.82 0.10 -19.23
CA PRO A 270 5.22 -0.27 -19.15
C PRO A 270 5.39 -1.78 -19.36
N ILE A 271 6.57 -2.20 -19.85
CA ILE A 271 6.94 -3.62 -19.92
C ILE A 271 8.11 -3.85 -18.98
N ILE A 272 7.91 -4.72 -18.01
CA ILE A 272 8.91 -5.08 -17.01
C ILE A 272 9.11 -6.59 -16.98
N ALA A 273 10.30 -7.02 -16.63
CA ALA A 273 10.61 -8.44 -16.52
C ALA A 273 11.55 -8.72 -15.34
N GLY A 274 11.51 -9.95 -14.88
CA GLY A 274 12.48 -10.50 -13.93
C GLY A 274 12.81 -11.93 -14.30
N THR A 275 14.05 -12.33 -14.09
CA THR A 275 14.49 -13.70 -14.36
C THR A 275 14.02 -14.67 -13.27
N ASN A 276 13.80 -14.16 -12.05
CA ASN A 276 13.18 -14.88 -10.93
C ASN A 276 11.73 -14.38 -10.69
N GLY A 277 11.07 -13.88 -11.74
CA GLY A 277 9.71 -13.39 -11.67
C GLY A 277 9.57 -11.93 -11.20
N ILE A 278 8.35 -11.59 -10.82
CA ILE A 278 7.98 -10.24 -10.38
C ILE A 278 7.25 -10.38 -9.05
N SER A 279 7.57 -9.49 -8.10
CA SER A 279 6.87 -9.46 -6.81
C SER A 279 5.35 -9.36 -7.04
N PRO A 280 4.52 -10.23 -6.42
CA PRO A 280 3.08 -10.28 -6.68
C PRO A 280 2.37 -8.94 -6.43
N ILE A 281 2.78 -8.21 -5.38
CA ILE A 281 2.20 -6.89 -5.07
C ILE A 281 2.58 -5.88 -6.17
N PHE A 282 3.83 -5.89 -6.62
CA PHE A 282 4.28 -5.00 -7.67
C PHE A 282 3.62 -5.32 -9.02
N LEU A 283 3.41 -6.60 -9.31
CA LEU A 283 2.70 -7.04 -10.52
C LEU A 283 1.24 -6.55 -10.54
N THR A 284 0.57 -6.52 -9.38
CA THR A 284 -0.78 -5.93 -9.26
C THR A 284 -0.74 -4.43 -9.61
N THR A 285 0.24 -3.71 -9.07
CA THR A 285 0.43 -2.28 -9.35
C THR A 285 0.71 -2.02 -10.84
N VAL A 286 1.48 -2.88 -11.51
CA VAL A 286 1.70 -2.82 -12.96
C VAL A 286 0.39 -2.93 -13.75
N GLY A 287 -0.53 -3.78 -13.31
CA GLY A 287 -1.86 -3.94 -13.90
C GLY A 287 -2.73 -2.68 -13.82
N VAL A 288 -2.51 -1.82 -12.80
CA VAL A 288 -3.22 -0.52 -12.70
C VAL A 288 -2.96 0.37 -13.91
N THR A 289 -1.76 0.31 -14.48
CA THR A 289 -1.38 1.10 -15.67
C THR A 289 -1.52 0.33 -17.00
N GLY A 290 -2.16 -0.84 -16.99
CA GLY A 290 -2.22 -1.71 -18.16
C GLY A 290 -0.85 -2.24 -18.61
N GLY A 291 0.11 -2.31 -17.71
CA GLY A 291 1.46 -2.77 -17.97
C GLY A 291 1.57 -4.29 -18.12
N ILE A 292 2.71 -4.72 -18.66
CA ILE A 292 3.02 -6.13 -18.89
C ILE A 292 4.16 -6.55 -17.98
N GLY A 293 3.92 -7.54 -17.11
CA GLY A 293 4.95 -8.19 -16.32
C GLY A 293 5.32 -9.54 -16.91
N VAL A 294 6.58 -9.74 -17.23
CA VAL A 294 7.10 -10.95 -17.89
C VAL A 294 8.07 -11.71 -16.97
N ASP A 295 7.80 -12.97 -16.72
CA ASP A 295 8.76 -13.88 -16.12
C ASP A 295 9.59 -14.51 -17.25
N LEU A 296 10.86 -14.11 -17.34
CA LEU A 296 11.74 -14.52 -18.43
C LEU A 296 12.17 -15.97 -18.32
N LYS A 297 12.32 -16.52 -17.10
CA LYS A 297 12.78 -17.90 -16.84
C LYS A 297 14.07 -18.26 -17.58
N ASN A 298 14.92 -17.29 -17.85
CA ASN A 298 16.18 -17.51 -18.59
C ASN A 298 17.33 -17.97 -17.70
N TRP A 299 17.15 -18.00 -16.40
CA TRP A 299 18.06 -18.62 -15.44
C TRP A 299 17.39 -19.86 -14.83
N VAL A 300 17.95 -21.03 -15.10
CA VAL A 300 17.41 -22.33 -14.66
C VAL A 300 18.40 -23.03 -13.77
N LYS A 301 17.91 -23.93 -12.89
CA LYS A 301 18.77 -24.77 -12.08
C LYS A 301 19.56 -25.69 -12.99
N LYS A 302 20.90 -25.70 -12.84
CA LYS A 302 21.75 -26.66 -13.52
C LYS A 302 21.50 -28.05 -12.93
N LEU A 303 21.19 -29.00 -13.79
CA LEU A 303 20.89 -30.38 -13.38
C LEU A 303 22.06 -31.32 -13.69
N ASP A 304 22.25 -32.31 -12.85
CA ASP A 304 23.15 -33.43 -13.10
C ASP A 304 22.55 -34.43 -14.11
N SER A 305 23.27 -35.50 -14.41
CA SER A 305 22.83 -36.55 -15.33
C SER A 305 21.57 -37.31 -14.86
N ASN A 306 21.18 -37.14 -13.60
CA ASN A 306 20.01 -37.79 -12.98
C ASN A 306 18.82 -36.83 -12.85
N GLY A 307 18.98 -35.57 -13.32
CA GLY A 307 17.97 -34.53 -13.23
C GLY A 307 17.89 -33.83 -11.85
N CYS A 308 18.89 -34.02 -10.99
CA CYS A 308 18.96 -33.37 -9.68
C CYS A 308 19.73 -32.05 -9.79
N PRO A 309 19.33 -31.00 -9.06
CA PRO A 309 20.04 -29.72 -9.03
C PRO A 309 21.48 -29.90 -8.53
N ILE A 310 22.45 -29.38 -9.27
CA ILE A 310 23.84 -29.30 -8.81
C ILE A 310 23.93 -28.12 -7.82
N LEU A 311 24.48 -28.38 -6.63
CA LEU A 311 24.55 -27.39 -5.56
C LEU A 311 25.95 -26.78 -5.46
N ASN A 312 25.99 -25.53 -4.99
CA ASN A 312 27.22 -24.85 -4.55
C ASN A 312 27.67 -25.38 -3.18
N ASN A 313 28.80 -24.88 -2.70
CA ASN A 313 29.33 -25.21 -1.36
C ASN A 313 28.43 -24.76 -0.20
N ASP A 314 27.47 -23.88 -0.46
CA ASP A 314 26.48 -23.36 0.48
C ASP A 314 25.10 -24.01 0.30
N ASP A 315 25.03 -25.17 -0.37
CA ASP A 315 23.82 -25.91 -0.70
C ASP A 315 22.80 -25.17 -1.60
N SER A 316 23.19 -24.02 -2.18
CA SER A 316 22.35 -23.31 -3.15
C SER A 316 22.46 -23.94 -4.54
N PRO A 317 21.38 -23.99 -5.35
CA PRO A 317 21.45 -24.51 -6.71
C PRO A 317 22.33 -23.65 -7.60
N ILE A 318 23.24 -24.29 -8.35
CA ILE A 318 23.96 -23.62 -9.44
C ILE A 318 22.91 -23.26 -10.51
N LEU A 319 22.90 -21.99 -10.92
CA LEU A 319 22.07 -21.52 -12.02
C LEU A 319 22.88 -21.49 -13.32
N GLU A 320 22.25 -21.89 -14.41
CA GLU A 320 22.79 -21.72 -15.75
C GLU A 320 21.80 -20.95 -16.64
N GLN A 321 22.34 -20.24 -17.62
CA GLN A 321 21.54 -19.40 -18.49
C GLN A 321 20.95 -20.25 -19.62
N ALA A 322 19.63 -20.34 -19.67
CA ALA A 322 18.93 -21.05 -20.73
C ALA A 322 19.02 -20.33 -22.09
N TYR A 323 18.98 -19.01 -22.07
CA TYR A 323 19.21 -18.14 -23.24
C TYR A 323 19.72 -16.78 -22.78
N SER A 324 20.58 -16.15 -23.60
CA SER A 324 21.18 -14.86 -23.26
C SER A 324 20.22 -13.70 -23.45
N VAL A 325 20.22 -12.77 -22.49
CA VAL A 325 19.55 -11.47 -22.57
C VAL A 325 20.53 -10.42 -22.10
N GLU A 326 20.89 -9.52 -23.00
CA GLU A 326 21.77 -8.38 -22.73
C GLU A 326 21.01 -7.07 -23.02
N THR A 327 21.48 -5.96 -22.49
CA THR A 327 20.96 -4.64 -22.87
C THR A 327 21.08 -4.43 -24.37
N GLY A 328 19.97 -4.14 -25.03
CA GLY A 328 19.90 -3.99 -26.48
C GLY A 328 19.47 -5.23 -27.24
N THR A 329 19.31 -6.38 -26.59
CA THR A 329 18.73 -7.58 -27.22
C THR A 329 17.29 -7.28 -27.66
N VAL A 330 16.95 -7.66 -28.89
CA VAL A 330 15.58 -7.53 -29.38
C VAL A 330 14.85 -8.86 -29.24
N LEU A 331 13.66 -8.81 -28.64
CA LEU A 331 12.80 -9.96 -28.43
C LEU A 331 11.41 -9.68 -28.98
N THR A 332 10.66 -10.73 -29.30
CA THR A 332 9.26 -10.64 -29.76
C THR A 332 8.36 -11.40 -28.80
N ILE A 333 7.40 -10.70 -28.17
CA ILE A 333 6.34 -11.31 -27.37
C ILE A 333 5.16 -11.55 -28.29
N ASN A 334 4.79 -12.80 -28.54
CA ASN A 334 3.51 -13.11 -29.19
C ASN A 334 2.44 -13.30 -28.13
N THR A 335 1.46 -12.40 -28.10
CA THR A 335 0.42 -12.34 -27.06
C THR A 335 -0.67 -13.40 -27.27
N LYS A 336 -0.83 -13.91 -28.51
CA LYS A 336 -1.84 -14.90 -28.89
C LYS A 336 -1.44 -16.31 -28.48
N ASN A 337 -0.23 -16.73 -28.86
CA ASN A 337 0.31 -18.03 -28.46
C ASN A 337 1.05 -17.98 -27.13
N LYS A 338 1.20 -16.76 -26.52
CA LYS A 338 1.78 -16.52 -25.20
C LYS A 338 3.22 -17.00 -25.08
N THR A 339 4.02 -16.74 -26.10
CA THR A 339 5.40 -17.20 -26.21
C THR A 339 6.33 -16.01 -26.45
N LEU A 340 7.46 -16.02 -25.75
CA LEU A 340 8.58 -15.12 -26.00
C LEU A 340 9.52 -15.75 -27.02
N TYR A 341 9.90 -14.97 -28.03
CA TYR A 341 10.79 -15.36 -29.11
C TYR A 341 12.02 -14.45 -29.19
N ASN A 342 13.07 -14.92 -29.84
CA ASN A 342 14.12 -14.06 -30.38
C ASN A 342 13.55 -13.10 -31.47
N GLU A 343 14.36 -12.18 -31.97
CA GLU A 343 13.88 -11.09 -32.88
C GLU A 343 13.18 -11.60 -34.13
N ASP A 344 13.75 -12.61 -34.79
CA ASP A 344 13.26 -13.17 -36.08
C ASP A 344 12.25 -14.32 -35.88
N LYS A 345 11.94 -14.66 -34.65
CA LYS A 345 11.04 -15.75 -34.25
C LYS A 345 11.49 -17.15 -34.67
N SER A 346 12.77 -17.33 -34.97
CA SER A 346 13.33 -18.63 -35.31
C SER A 346 13.43 -19.55 -34.09
N GLU A 347 13.42 -18.98 -32.89
CA GLU A 347 13.55 -19.70 -31.61
C GLU A 347 12.52 -19.23 -30.59
N ALA A 348 11.81 -20.20 -29.98
CA ALA A 348 10.92 -19.98 -28.85
C ALA A 348 11.72 -20.06 -27.54
N LEU A 349 11.78 -18.96 -26.79
CA LEU A 349 12.66 -18.82 -25.64
C LEU A 349 11.95 -19.17 -24.32
N ALA A 350 10.70 -18.71 -24.14
CA ALA A 350 9.95 -18.95 -22.90
C ALA A 350 8.43 -18.93 -23.12
N ASP A 351 7.71 -19.70 -22.30
CA ASP A 351 6.27 -19.57 -22.11
C ASP A 351 5.95 -18.39 -21.18
N VAL A 352 5.20 -17.42 -21.69
CA VAL A 352 4.76 -16.23 -20.95
C VAL A 352 3.24 -16.22 -20.70
N SER A 353 2.59 -17.37 -20.72
CA SER A 353 1.13 -17.50 -20.55
C SER A 353 0.61 -16.88 -19.25
N ALA A 354 1.39 -16.92 -18.17
CA ALA A 354 1.07 -16.29 -16.89
C ALA A 354 0.96 -14.75 -16.97
N SER A 355 1.61 -14.13 -17.97
CA SER A 355 1.55 -12.67 -18.20
C SER A 355 0.29 -12.26 -18.98
N PHE A 356 -0.40 -13.20 -19.62
CA PHE A 356 -1.53 -12.97 -20.52
C PHE A 356 -2.78 -13.77 -20.09
N SER A 357 -3.10 -13.77 -18.79
CA SER A 357 -4.42 -14.23 -18.34
C SER A 357 -5.51 -13.30 -18.90
N ALA A 358 -6.73 -13.81 -19.01
CA ALA A 358 -7.84 -13.03 -19.55
C ALA A 358 -8.02 -11.68 -18.87
N GLN A 359 -7.94 -11.63 -17.54
CA GLN A 359 -8.02 -10.40 -16.75
C GLN A 359 -6.88 -9.42 -17.05
N LYS A 360 -5.63 -9.90 -17.18
CA LYS A 360 -4.49 -9.04 -17.50
C LYS A 360 -4.62 -8.46 -18.91
N VAL A 361 -5.09 -9.26 -19.87
CA VAL A 361 -5.38 -8.80 -21.23
C VAL A 361 -6.44 -7.70 -21.22
N GLU A 362 -7.50 -7.82 -20.41
CA GLU A 362 -8.48 -6.75 -20.21
C GLU A 362 -7.84 -5.45 -19.70
N PHE A 363 -6.97 -5.54 -18.71
CA PHE A 363 -6.26 -4.36 -18.19
C PHE A 363 -5.37 -3.71 -19.25
N MET A 364 -4.66 -4.52 -20.04
CA MET A 364 -3.85 -4.03 -21.15
C MET A 364 -4.70 -3.32 -22.20
N LYS A 365 -5.83 -3.94 -22.61
CA LYS A 365 -6.76 -3.40 -23.62
C LYS A 365 -7.38 -2.07 -23.13
N ALA A 366 -7.81 -2.00 -21.88
CA ALA A 366 -8.47 -0.82 -21.30
C ALA A 366 -7.50 0.26 -20.83
N GLY A 367 -6.18 0.04 -20.89
CA GLY A 367 -5.17 0.98 -20.38
C GLY A 367 -5.07 1.04 -18.87
N GLY A 368 -5.59 0.02 -18.16
CA GLY A 368 -5.50 -0.12 -16.72
C GLY A 368 -6.74 -0.74 -16.06
N SER A 369 -6.57 -1.14 -14.81
CA SER A 369 -7.62 -1.83 -14.05
C SER A 369 -8.81 -0.94 -13.69
N TYR A 370 -8.63 0.36 -13.56
CA TYR A 370 -9.71 1.30 -13.16
C TYR A 370 -10.87 1.26 -14.16
N ALA A 371 -10.56 1.40 -15.45
CA ALA A 371 -11.57 1.40 -16.49
C ALA A 371 -12.39 0.10 -16.51
N ILE A 372 -11.78 -1.03 -16.18
CA ILE A 372 -12.48 -2.33 -16.09
C ILE A 372 -13.43 -2.37 -14.89
N VAL A 373 -12.99 -1.90 -13.71
CA VAL A 373 -13.82 -1.90 -12.49
C VAL A 373 -15.06 -0.99 -12.69
N PHE A 374 -14.83 0.23 -13.15
CA PHE A 374 -15.92 1.17 -13.42
C PHE A 374 -16.80 0.69 -14.58
N GLY A 375 -16.21 0.15 -15.64
CA GLY A 375 -16.93 -0.36 -16.80
C GLY A 375 -17.88 -1.51 -16.44
N LYS A 376 -17.46 -2.45 -15.59
CA LYS A 376 -18.32 -3.53 -15.07
C LYS A 376 -19.51 -2.99 -14.29
N LYS A 377 -19.30 -1.98 -13.45
CA LYS A 377 -20.38 -1.29 -12.72
C LYS A 377 -21.35 -0.59 -13.67
N LEU A 378 -20.82 0.14 -14.64
CA LEU A 378 -21.60 0.90 -15.61
C LEU A 378 -22.45 -0.02 -16.49
N GLN A 379 -21.90 -1.14 -16.96
CA GLN A 379 -22.64 -2.15 -17.71
C GLN A 379 -23.80 -2.74 -16.86
N SER A 380 -23.51 -3.11 -15.62
CA SER A 380 -24.54 -3.65 -14.70
C SER A 380 -25.66 -2.65 -14.46
N PHE A 381 -25.31 -1.39 -14.17
CA PHE A 381 -26.27 -0.30 -14.00
C PHE A 381 -27.18 -0.10 -15.22
N ALA A 382 -26.59 -0.11 -16.41
CA ALA A 382 -27.33 0.10 -17.66
C ALA A 382 -28.32 -1.06 -17.92
N CYS A 383 -27.88 -2.32 -17.73
CA CYS A 383 -28.75 -3.49 -17.86
C CYS A 383 -29.92 -3.46 -16.85
N GLU A 384 -29.63 -3.12 -15.60
CA GLU A 384 -30.65 -2.99 -14.56
C GLU A 384 -31.66 -1.88 -14.90
N THR A 385 -31.17 -0.71 -15.33
CA THR A 385 -32.01 0.44 -15.71
C THR A 385 -32.93 0.12 -16.88
N LEU A 386 -32.41 -0.63 -17.87
CA LEU A 386 -33.19 -1.06 -19.06
C LEU A 386 -34.08 -2.32 -18.80
N GLY A 387 -33.89 -2.98 -17.66
CA GLY A 387 -34.62 -4.22 -17.33
C GLY A 387 -34.25 -5.40 -18.23
N ILE A 388 -33.00 -5.44 -18.74
CA ILE A 388 -32.52 -6.51 -19.61
C ILE A 388 -31.53 -7.43 -18.86
N GLU A 389 -31.38 -8.66 -19.36
CA GLU A 389 -30.45 -9.63 -18.78
C GLU A 389 -29.02 -9.15 -18.89
N PHE A 390 -28.31 -9.20 -17.76
CA PHE A 390 -26.89 -8.86 -17.74
C PHE A 390 -26.03 -9.97 -18.36
N LYS A 391 -25.35 -9.63 -19.44
CA LYS A 391 -24.33 -10.48 -20.08
C LYS A 391 -23.01 -9.76 -20.09
N SER A 392 -22.10 -10.14 -19.19
CA SER A 392 -20.81 -9.48 -19.06
C SER A 392 -20.05 -9.46 -20.39
N ALA A 393 -19.63 -8.27 -20.82
CA ALA A 393 -18.70 -8.09 -21.93
C ALA A 393 -17.25 -8.39 -21.54
N PHE A 394 -16.99 -8.57 -20.26
CA PHE A 394 -15.67 -8.79 -19.68
C PHE A 394 -15.42 -10.27 -19.41
N ALA A 395 -14.14 -10.63 -19.31
CA ALA A 395 -13.73 -11.99 -19.01
C ALA A 395 -14.37 -12.50 -17.70
N PRO A 396 -14.80 -13.75 -17.68
CA PRO A 396 -15.33 -14.34 -16.46
C PRO A 396 -14.26 -14.42 -15.40
N SER A 397 -14.65 -14.20 -14.16
CA SER A 397 -13.81 -14.46 -13.00
C SER A 397 -13.49 -15.95 -12.92
N LYS A 398 -12.27 -16.28 -12.52
CA LYS A 398 -11.89 -17.66 -12.25
C LYS A 398 -12.55 -18.08 -10.95
N GLU A 399 -13.42 -19.07 -11.00
CA GLU A 399 -14.10 -19.63 -9.82
C GLU A 399 -13.59 -21.04 -9.56
N ILE A 400 -13.18 -21.32 -8.33
CA ILE A 400 -12.70 -22.63 -7.89
C ILE A 400 -13.64 -23.17 -6.81
N PHE A 401 -14.08 -24.39 -6.99
CA PHE A 401 -15.00 -25.08 -6.10
C PHE A 401 -14.42 -26.41 -5.62
N HIS A 402 -14.46 -26.65 -4.31
CA HIS A 402 -14.07 -27.93 -3.72
C HIS A 402 -15.24 -28.53 -2.93
N LYS A 403 -15.97 -29.44 -3.54
CA LYS A 403 -17.16 -30.05 -2.89
C LYS A 403 -16.78 -30.80 -1.61
N GLY A 404 -17.42 -30.41 -0.50
CA GLY A 404 -17.24 -31.09 0.79
C GLY A 404 -15.98 -30.67 1.56
N GLN A 405 -15.18 -29.72 1.06
CA GLN A 405 -14.08 -29.15 1.80
C GLN A 405 -14.60 -27.98 2.67
N GLY A 406 -14.17 -27.93 3.93
CA GLY A 406 -14.43 -26.79 4.80
C GLY A 406 -13.59 -25.58 4.43
N LEU A 407 -14.01 -24.44 4.88
CA LEU A 407 -13.41 -23.16 4.59
C LEU A 407 -12.40 -22.75 5.65
N THR A 408 -11.25 -22.24 5.22
CA THR A 408 -10.35 -21.49 6.09
C THR A 408 -11.03 -20.20 6.55
N ALA A 409 -10.54 -19.57 7.61
CA ALA A 409 -11.07 -18.28 8.03
C ALA A 409 -10.93 -17.21 6.94
N VAL A 410 -9.86 -17.28 6.16
CA VAL A 410 -9.63 -16.43 4.97
C VAL A 410 -10.75 -16.61 3.96
N GLU A 411 -11.02 -17.86 3.53
CA GLU A 411 -12.07 -18.14 2.56
C GLU A 411 -13.44 -17.69 3.05
N LYS A 412 -13.72 -17.83 4.35
CA LYS A 412 -14.98 -17.34 4.96
C LYS A 412 -15.13 -15.82 4.84
N ILE A 413 -14.06 -15.04 5.13
CA ILE A 413 -14.10 -13.57 4.98
C ILE A 413 -14.35 -13.19 3.53
N PHE A 414 -13.64 -13.82 2.60
CA PHE A 414 -13.79 -13.52 1.18
C PHE A 414 -15.20 -13.84 0.68
N ASN A 415 -15.75 -15.01 1.02
CA ASN A 415 -17.10 -15.38 0.64
C ASN A 415 -18.16 -14.45 1.22
N LYS A 416 -17.98 -13.99 2.48
CA LYS A 416 -18.90 -13.03 3.11
C LYS A 416 -18.93 -11.68 2.38
N ASN A 417 -17.78 -11.21 1.91
CA ASN A 417 -17.61 -9.89 1.31
C ASN A 417 -17.64 -9.93 -0.23
N ALA A 418 -17.79 -11.10 -0.83
CA ALA A 418 -17.83 -11.26 -2.28
C ALA A 418 -19.03 -10.53 -2.90
N LEU A 419 -18.78 -9.87 -4.04
CA LEU A 419 -19.75 -9.08 -4.79
C LEU A 419 -19.99 -9.69 -6.16
N GLY A 420 -21.27 -9.71 -6.59
CA GLY A 420 -21.65 -10.16 -7.93
C GLY A 420 -21.58 -11.67 -8.13
N ILE A 421 -21.54 -12.46 -7.05
CA ILE A 421 -21.65 -13.92 -7.10
C ILE A 421 -23.08 -14.38 -6.79
N SER A 422 -23.47 -15.52 -7.35
CA SER A 422 -24.81 -16.08 -7.11
C SER A 422 -24.99 -16.51 -5.66
N ALA A 423 -26.17 -16.33 -5.12
CA ALA A 423 -26.49 -16.74 -3.76
C ALA A 423 -26.21 -18.25 -3.55
N GLY A 424 -25.47 -18.57 -2.47
CA GLY A 424 -25.10 -19.95 -2.15
C GLY A 424 -23.83 -20.44 -2.84
N THR A 425 -23.21 -19.65 -3.70
CA THR A 425 -21.89 -19.98 -4.27
C THR A 425 -20.82 -19.87 -3.19
N ILE A 426 -19.98 -20.88 -3.07
CA ILE A 426 -18.83 -20.96 -2.16
C ILE A 426 -17.58 -21.05 -3.00
N LEU A 427 -16.74 -20.04 -2.89
CA LEU A 427 -15.46 -19.92 -3.60
C LEU A 427 -14.31 -20.35 -2.70
N HIS A 428 -13.35 -21.03 -3.29
CA HIS A 428 -12.13 -21.48 -2.63
C HIS A 428 -10.89 -20.74 -3.12
N THR A 429 -9.80 -20.96 -2.43
CA THR A 429 -8.46 -20.47 -2.74
C THR A 429 -8.13 -20.56 -4.24
N GLY A 430 -7.60 -19.48 -4.79
CA GLY A 430 -7.28 -19.33 -6.21
C GLY A 430 -8.41 -18.77 -7.07
N SER A 431 -9.61 -18.55 -6.49
CA SER A 431 -10.72 -17.86 -7.16
C SER A 431 -10.45 -16.36 -7.25
N ASP A 432 -10.77 -15.76 -8.39
CA ASP A 432 -10.83 -14.30 -8.56
C ASP A 432 -12.14 -13.79 -8.01
N VAL A 433 -12.09 -12.84 -7.11
CA VAL A 433 -13.30 -12.32 -6.48
C VAL A 433 -13.24 -10.81 -6.33
N ARG A 434 -14.37 -10.16 -6.61
CA ARG A 434 -14.60 -8.77 -6.27
C ARG A 434 -15.20 -8.71 -4.87
N VAL A 435 -14.58 -7.95 -3.96
CA VAL A 435 -14.97 -7.89 -2.55
C VAL A 435 -15.28 -6.48 -2.10
N LYS A 436 -16.21 -6.34 -1.15
CA LYS A 436 -16.40 -5.11 -0.40
C LYS A 436 -15.15 -4.85 0.45
N VAL A 437 -14.69 -3.60 0.46
CA VAL A 437 -13.65 -3.11 1.37
C VAL A 437 -14.31 -2.30 2.47
N ASN A 438 -14.05 -2.67 3.73
CA ASN A 438 -14.68 -2.03 4.89
C ASN A 438 -13.91 -0.80 5.36
N ILE A 439 -12.58 -0.93 5.52
CA ILE A 439 -11.73 0.14 6.04
C ILE A 439 -10.62 0.41 5.03
N VAL A 440 -10.35 1.68 4.79
CA VAL A 440 -9.27 2.12 3.91
C VAL A 440 -8.34 3.07 4.65
N GLY A 441 -7.04 2.81 4.56
CA GLY A 441 -6.00 3.64 5.17
C GLY A 441 -5.04 4.21 4.15
N SER A 442 -4.58 5.44 4.37
CA SER A 442 -3.50 6.06 3.62
C SER A 442 -2.53 6.77 4.57
N GLN A 443 -1.31 7.01 4.14
CA GLN A 443 -0.29 7.71 4.90
C GLN A 443 0.41 8.77 4.04
N ASP A 444 1.16 9.64 4.65
CA ASP A 444 1.68 10.87 4.05
C ASP A 444 2.62 10.64 2.85
N THR A 445 3.40 9.55 2.81
CA THR A 445 4.28 9.28 1.66
C THR A 445 3.53 8.74 0.44
N THR A 446 2.25 8.37 0.58
CA THR A 446 1.37 7.87 -0.49
C THR A 446 0.10 8.72 -0.68
N GLY A 447 -0.29 9.52 0.30
CA GLY A 447 -1.57 10.24 0.33
C GLY A 447 -1.79 11.20 -0.83
N LEU A 448 -0.76 11.97 -1.21
CA LEU A 448 -0.86 12.89 -2.35
C LEU A 448 -1.01 12.13 -3.68
N MET A 449 -0.37 10.97 -3.81
CA MET A 449 -0.58 10.11 -4.97
C MET A 449 -1.98 9.50 -4.96
N THR A 450 -2.47 9.06 -3.81
CA THR A 450 -3.85 8.58 -3.64
C THR A 450 -4.85 9.66 -4.07
N SER A 451 -4.61 10.92 -3.68
CA SER A 451 -5.42 12.07 -4.14
C SER A 451 -5.40 12.21 -5.66
N GLN A 452 -4.22 12.15 -6.27
CA GLN A 452 -4.09 12.25 -7.73
C GLN A 452 -4.77 11.10 -8.47
N GLU A 453 -4.69 9.88 -7.94
CA GLU A 453 -5.36 8.73 -8.52
C GLU A 453 -6.90 8.85 -8.38
N LEU A 454 -7.41 9.33 -7.25
CA LEU A 454 -8.84 9.66 -7.09
C LEU A 454 -9.29 10.73 -8.10
N GLU A 455 -8.51 11.78 -8.26
CA GLU A 455 -8.79 12.82 -9.25
C GLU A 455 -8.76 12.30 -10.69
N SER A 456 -7.84 11.39 -10.99
CA SER A 456 -7.75 10.76 -12.33
C SER A 456 -8.94 9.84 -12.64
N MET A 457 -9.54 9.25 -11.60
CA MET A 457 -10.79 8.48 -11.69
C MET A 457 -12.04 9.37 -11.60
N ALA A 458 -11.85 10.68 -11.54
CA ALA A 458 -12.91 11.68 -11.40
C ALA A 458 -13.75 11.55 -10.11
N ALA A 459 -13.18 11.00 -9.05
CA ALA A 459 -13.86 10.91 -7.75
C ALA A 459 -14.01 12.30 -7.11
N THR A 460 -15.19 12.58 -6.60
CA THR A 460 -15.48 13.81 -5.83
C THR A 460 -15.74 13.51 -4.35
N VAL A 461 -16.12 12.28 -4.04
CA VAL A 461 -16.40 11.76 -2.70
C VAL A 461 -15.86 10.33 -2.59
N ILE A 462 -15.65 9.86 -1.36
CA ILE A 462 -15.40 8.45 -1.13
C ILE A 462 -16.72 7.65 -1.20
N SER A 463 -16.59 6.37 -1.55
CA SER A 463 -17.76 5.47 -1.61
C SER A 463 -18.47 5.39 -0.25
N PRO A 464 -19.80 5.51 -0.21
CA PRO A 464 -20.56 5.37 1.02
C PRO A 464 -20.56 3.94 1.58
N THR A 465 -20.03 2.96 0.82
CA THR A 465 -19.91 1.57 1.27
C THR A 465 -18.63 1.31 2.08
N VAL A 466 -17.70 2.27 2.12
CA VAL A 466 -16.53 2.23 3.00
C VAL A 466 -16.96 2.64 4.41
N ASP A 467 -16.80 1.74 5.38
CA ASP A 467 -17.23 1.98 6.76
C ASP A 467 -16.31 2.99 7.48
N GLY A 468 -15.02 3.08 7.11
CA GLY A 468 -14.08 4.07 7.61
C GLY A 468 -12.89 4.31 6.69
N ALA A 469 -12.49 5.56 6.55
CA ALA A 469 -11.33 5.96 5.75
C ALA A 469 -10.43 6.91 6.55
N TYR A 470 -9.14 6.56 6.69
CA TYR A 470 -8.19 7.27 7.53
C TYR A 470 -6.94 7.70 6.75
N GLN A 471 -6.46 8.91 7.05
CA GLN A 471 -5.19 9.44 6.54
C GLN A 471 -4.25 9.78 7.69
N SER A 472 -3.04 9.24 7.68
CA SER A 472 -1.99 9.51 8.66
C SER A 472 -0.83 10.31 8.07
N GLY A 473 -0.11 11.03 8.94
CA GLY A 473 1.17 11.69 8.69
C GLY A 473 2.35 11.02 9.39
N CYS A 474 2.23 9.76 9.79
CA CYS A 474 3.19 9.09 10.68
C CYS A 474 4.58 8.87 10.08
N HIS A 475 4.72 8.85 8.77
CA HIS A 475 6.00 8.63 8.10
C HIS A 475 6.87 9.89 7.99
N THR A 476 6.30 11.05 8.28
CA THR A 476 7.01 12.33 8.33
C THR A 476 6.85 13.04 9.68
N ALA A 477 6.42 12.32 10.72
CA ALA A 477 6.15 12.86 12.05
C ALA A 477 7.33 13.61 12.67
N SER A 478 8.54 13.12 12.43
CA SER A 478 9.79 13.70 12.94
C SER A 478 10.64 14.36 11.85
N VAL A 479 10.17 14.37 10.58
CA VAL A 479 10.90 14.99 9.47
C VAL A 479 10.58 16.46 9.40
N TRP A 480 11.59 17.26 9.57
CA TRP A 480 11.57 18.70 9.37
C TRP A 480 12.32 19.12 8.10
N ASP A 481 12.33 18.23 7.10
CA ASP A 481 12.72 18.63 5.75
C ASP A 481 11.71 19.65 5.25
N PHE A 482 12.17 20.84 4.90
CA PHE A 482 11.38 21.95 4.34
C PHE A 482 10.49 21.47 3.18
N LYS A 483 10.98 20.53 2.38
CA LYS A 483 10.22 19.94 1.27
C LYS A 483 9.08 19.00 1.73
N ALA A 484 9.23 18.33 2.85
CA ALA A 484 8.16 17.53 3.43
C ALA A 484 7.06 18.43 3.99
N GLN A 485 7.41 19.57 4.58
CA GLN A 485 6.46 20.56 5.08
C GLN A 485 5.60 21.17 3.98
N GLU A 486 6.12 21.34 2.75
CA GLU A 486 5.35 21.81 1.59
C GLU A 486 4.20 20.88 1.20
N ASN A 487 4.32 19.60 1.53
CA ASN A 487 3.30 18.60 1.20
C ASN A 487 2.17 18.53 2.25
N THR A 488 2.43 18.95 3.48
CA THR A 488 1.43 18.88 4.56
C THR A 488 0.14 19.67 4.24
N PRO A 489 0.17 20.94 3.76
CA PRO A 489 -1.05 21.65 3.40
C PRO A 489 -1.83 20.96 2.27
N LYS A 490 -1.13 20.34 1.32
CA LYS A 490 -1.77 19.61 0.21
C LYS A 490 -2.44 18.34 0.71
N LEU A 491 -1.80 17.65 1.63
CA LEU A 491 -2.36 16.47 2.28
C LEU A 491 -3.60 16.82 3.10
N MET A 492 -3.56 17.93 3.84
CA MET A 492 -4.72 18.45 4.58
C MET A 492 -5.88 18.77 3.64
N LYS A 493 -5.61 19.45 2.51
CA LYS A 493 -6.61 19.72 1.49
C LYS A 493 -7.24 18.46 0.93
N PHE A 494 -6.43 17.42 0.70
CA PHE A 494 -6.91 16.09 0.29
C PHE A 494 -7.87 15.50 1.32
N MET A 495 -7.48 15.48 2.60
CA MET A 495 -8.30 14.93 3.67
C MET A 495 -9.64 15.65 3.80
N HIS A 496 -9.64 16.97 3.77
CA HIS A 496 -10.85 17.77 3.85
C HIS A 496 -11.76 17.62 2.63
N LYS A 497 -11.16 17.54 1.43
CA LYS A 497 -11.91 17.34 0.18
C LYS A 497 -12.73 16.06 0.20
N PHE A 498 -12.11 14.97 0.66
CA PHE A 498 -12.73 13.65 0.65
C PHE A 498 -13.36 13.24 1.99
N GLY A 499 -13.28 14.07 3.03
CA GLY A 499 -13.87 13.80 4.34
C GLY A 499 -13.23 12.60 5.04
N LEU A 500 -11.89 12.44 4.95
CA LEU A 500 -11.19 11.36 5.61
C LEU A 500 -11.10 11.62 7.12
N ILE A 501 -11.13 10.53 7.90
CA ILE A 501 -10.85 10.59 9.33
C ILE A 501 -9.37 10.97 9.49
N THR A 502 -9.10 11.92 10.36
CA THR A 502 -7.73 12.33 10.70
C THR A 502 -7.60 12.39 12.21
N ALA A 503 -6.48 11.98 12.75
CA ALA A 503 -6.15 12.27 14.13
C ALA A 503 -5.86 13.78 14.22
N ARG A 504 -6.83 14.56 14.68
CA ARG A 504 -6.75 16.01 14.65
C ARG A 504 -6.73 16.60 16.05
N ASP A 505 -5.73 17.42 16.33
CA ASP A 505 -5.82 18.44 17.37
C ASP A 505 -6.38 19.71 16.70
N PRO A 506 -7.58 20.19 17.09
CA PRO A 506 -8.14 21.41 16.55
C PRO A 506 -7.25 22.64 16.74
N GLN A 507 -6.33 22.61 17.70
CA GLN A 507 -5.41 23.71 18.00
C GLN A 507 -4.09 23.61 17.23
N ASN A 508 -3.73 22.43 16.71
CA ASN A 508 -2.48 22.22 15.98
C ASN A 508 -2.64 21.20 14.85
N GLU A 509 -3.17 21.64 13.73
CA GLU A 509 -3.49 20.76 12.57
C GLU A 509 -2.29 19.98 12.03
N TYR A 510 -1.06 20.47 12.23
CA TYR A 510 0.15 19.86 11.68
C TYR A 510 0.67 18.68 12.51
N HIS A 511 0.44 18.65 13.80
CA HIS A 511 1.09 17.71 14.72
C HIS A 511 0.21 16.53 15.12
N SER A 512 -1.10 16.67 15.02
CA SER A 512 -2.05 15.64 15.44
C SER A 512 -2.28 14.51 14.45
N MET A 513 -1.63 14.55 13.29
CA MET A 513 -1.78 13.51 12.25
C MET A 513 -0.72 12.42 12.32
N THR A 514 0.14 12.45 13.32
CA THR A 514 1.33 11.60 13.35
C THR A 514 1.10 10.22 13.95
N ASP A 515 -0.09 9.94 14.45
CA ASP A 515 -0.48 8.62 14.94
C ASP A 515 -0.15 7.52 13.92
N VAL A 516 0.48 6.44 14.38
CA VAL A 516 0.86 5.32 13.53
C VAL A 516 -0.38 4.75 12.85
N ILE A 517 -0.41 4.85 11.52
CA ILE A 517 -1.56 4.44 10.68
C ILE A 517 -2.11 3.07 11.08
N HIS A 518 -1.24 2.09 11.29
CA HIS A 518 -1.64 0.71 11.56
C HIS A 518 -2.38 0.56 12.90
N LYS A 519 -1.99 1.35 13.91
CA LYS A 519 -2.68 1.33 15.21
C LYS A 519 -4.06 1.94 15.14
N VAL A 520 -4.19 3.05 14.44
CA VAL A 520 -5.49 3.68 14.22
C VAL A 520 -6.39 2.76 13.40
N LEU A 521 -5.89 2.18 12.30
CA LEU A 521 -6.67 1.22 11.50
C LEU A 521 -7.09 -0.01 12.32
N ASN A 522 -6.23 -0.49 13.23
CA ASN A 522 -6.59 -1.60 14.12
C ASN A 522 -7.71 -1.22 15.08
N ASP A 523 -7.74 0.02 15.60
CA ASP A 523 -8.85 0.52 16.41
C ASP A 523 -10.13 0.72 15.57
N LEU A 524 -10.03 1.25 14.35
CA LEU A 524 -11.17 1.43 13.44
C LEU A 524 -11.75 0.10 12.91
N THR A 525 -10.98 -0.99 12.96
CA THR A 525 -11.48 -2.32 12.56
C THR A 525 -12.31 -2.93 13.68
N VAL A 526 -13.62 -2.89 13.54
CA VAL A 526 -14.60 -3.30 14.56
C VAL A 526 -15.44 -4.52 14.16
N ASP A 527 -15.03 -5.23 13.13
CA ASP A 527 -15.60 -6.50 12.69
C ASP A 527 -14.46 -7.46 12.29
N ASP A 528 -14.40 -8.65 12.90
CA ASP A 528 -13.42 -9.69 12.57
C ASP A 528 -13.63 -10.32 11.19
N TRP A 529 -14.70 -9.97 10.50
CA TRP A 529 -15.00 -10.35 9.11
C TRP A 529 -14.68 -9.24 8.10
N ALA A 530 -14.07 -8.14 8.53
CA ALA A 530 -13.79 -7.00 7.67
C ALA A 530 -12.61 -7.26 6.72
N ILE A 531 -12.65 -6.62 5.55
CA ILE A 531 -11.52 -6.49 4.62
C ILE A 531 -11.01 -5.06 4.69
N ILE A 532 -9.70 -4.91 4.92
CA ILE A 532 -9.01 -3.65 5.09
C ILE A 532 -7.97 -3.50 3.97
N VAL A 533 -7.88 -2.31 3.38
CA VAL A 533 -6.85 -1.95 2.39
C VAL A 533 -6.09 -0.72 2.87
N GLY A 534 -4.78 -0.78 2.92
CA GLY A 534 -3.97 0.34 3.37
C GLY A 534 -2.73 0.61 2.54
N GLY A 535 -2.36 1.88 2.43
CA GLY A 535 -1.26 2.39 1.62
C GLY A 535 0.13 2.16 2.23
N ASP A 536 0.29 1.09 2.99
CA ASP A 536 1.56 0.67 3.57
C ASP A 536 1.70 -0.85 3.60
N SER A 537 2.91 -1.36 3.45
CA SER A 537 3.20 -2.80 3.45
C SER A 537 2.88 -3.48 4.79
N HIS A 538 2.91 -2.75 5.91
CA HIS A 538 2.57 -3.22 7.23
C HIS A 538 1.09 -3.08 7.58
N THR A 539 0.22 -2.86 6.60
CA THR A 539 -1.22 -2.91 6.81
C THR A 539 -1.63 -4.34 7.11
N ARG A 540 -1.59 -4.69 8.39
CA ARG A 540 -1.93 -5.99 8.96
C ARG A 540 -2.72 -5.74 10.24
N MET A 541 -3.89 -6.34 10.35
CA MET A 541 -4.77 -6.10 11.50
C MET A 541 -4.91 -7.37 12.33
N SER A 542 -5.22 -7.20 13.60
CA SER A 542 -5.53 -8.30 14.52
C SER A 542 -7.03 -8.66 14.53
N LYS A 543 -7.83 -7.90 13.83
CA LYS A 543 -9.26 -8.17 13.56
C LYS A 543 -9.50 -8.01 12.07
N GLY A 544 -10.24 -8.94 11.46
CA GLY A 544 -10.41 -8.96 10.01
C GLY A 544 -9.14 -9.34 9.25
N ILE A 545 -9.14 -9.13 7.94
CA ILE A 545 -7.99 -9.35 7.07
C ILE A 545 -7.58 -8.03 6.41
N ALA A 546 -6.28 -7.72 6.45
CA ALA A 546 -5.77 -6.47 5.94
C ALA A 546 -4.65 -6.68 4.91
N PHE A 547 -4.71 -5.88 3.85
CA PHE A 547 -3.77 -5.93 2.74
C PHE A 547 -3.05 -4.61 2.57
N GLY A 548 -1.72 -4.66 2.59
CA GLY A 548 -0.90 -3.55 2.11
C GLY A 548 -1.05 -3.39 0.61
N ALA A 549 -1.27 -2.16 0.17
CA ALA A 549 -1.57 -1.82 -1.21
C ALA A 549 -0.83 -0.56 -1.66
N ASP A 550 -0.76 -0.36 -2.97
CA ASP A 550 -0.28 0.88 -3.57
C ASP A 550 -1.36 1.98 -3.53
N SER A 551 -0.95 3.23 -3.79
CA SER A 551 -1.85 4.39 -3.77
C SER A 551 -3.01 4.28 -4.78
N GLY A 552 -2.80 3.59 -5.90
CA GLY A 552 -3.84 3.38 -6.90
C GLY A 552 -4.92 2.41 -6.42
N THR A 553 -4.51 1.29 -5.82
CA THR A 553 -5.44 0.33 -5.21
C THR A 553 -6.19 0.95 -4.02
N VAL A 554 -5.51 1.77 -3.20
CA VAL A 554 -6.14 2.53 -2.11
C VAL A 554 -7.17 3.51 -2.67
N ALA A 555 -6.81 4.27 -3.71
CA ALA A 555 -7.71 5.21 -4.36
C ALA A 555 -8.94 4.52 -4.96
N LEU A 556 -8.75 3.36 -5.62
CA LEU A 556 -9.85 2.57 -6.17
C LEU A 556 -10.79 2.08 -5.05
N ALA A 557 -10.24 1.59 -3.94
CA ALA A 557 -11.03 1.17 -2.79
C ALA A 557 -11.81 2.34 -2.17
N LEU A 558 -11.20 3.52 -2.07
CA LEU A 558 -11.90 4.74 -1.63
C LEU A 558 -13.02 5.13 -2.60
N ALA A 559 -12.76 5.15 -3.90
CA ALA A 559 -13.72 5.60 -4.90
C ALA A 559 -14.92 4.65 -5.07
N THR A 560 -14.69 3.35 -4.93
CA THR A 560 -15.68 2.32 -5.28
C THR A 560 -16.18 1.50 -4.09
N GLY A 561 -15.45 1.50 -2.98
CA GLY A 561 -15.72 0.61 -1.84
C GLY A 561 -15.37 -0.85 -2.13
N GLU A 562 -14.60 -1.14 -3.18
CA GLU A 562 -14.36 -2.49 -3.66
C GLU A 562 -12.87 -2.72 -4.01
N ALA A 563 -12.49 -3.98 -3.98
CA ALA A 563 -11.22 -4.45 -4.53
C ALA A 563 -11.42 -5.77 -5.28
N THR A 564 -10.61 -6.00 -6.31
CA THR A 564 -10.56 -7.31 -6.98
C THR A 564 -9.32 -8.04 -6.50
N MET A 565 -9.51 -9.24 -5.97
CA MET A 565 -8.46 -10.02 -5.35
C MET A 565 -8.60 -11.50 -5.72
N VAL A 566 -7.47 -12.22 -5.67
CA VAL A 566 -7.47 -13.67 -5.69
C VAL A 566 -7.52 -14.16 -4.25
N ILE A 567 -8.43 -15.07 -3.92
CA ILE A 567 -8.46 -15.72 -2.59
C ILE A 567 -7.12 -16.43 -2.38
N PRO A 568 -6.30 -16.00 -1.41
CA PRO A 568 -4.94 -16.52 -1.25
C PRO A 568 -4.93 -17.86 -0.50
N GLU A 569 -3.86 -18.62 -0.72
CA GLU A 569 -3.55 -19.77 0.12
C GLU A 569 -3.30 -19.34 1.57
N SER A 570 -3.64 -20.22 2.52
CA SER A 570 -3.43 -20.01 3.95
C SER A 570 -2.41 -20.98 4.52
N VAL A 571 -1.58 -20.48 5.44
CA VAL A 571 -0.71 -21.27 6.30
C VAL A 571 -1.22 -21.13 7.73
N LYS A 572 -1.51 -22.27 8.39
CA LYS A 572 -1.95 -22.27 9.78
C LYS A 572 -0.73 -22.27 10.70
N VAL A 573 -0.77 -21.41 11.72
CA VAL A 573 0.23 -21.40 12.80
C VAL A 573 -0.42 -21.91 14.09
N THR A 574 0.15 -22.96 14.65
CA THR A 574 -0.28 -23.58 15.91
C THR A 574 0.84 -23.54 16.93
N PHE A 575 0.47 -23.59 18.21
CA PHE A 575 1.41 -23.51 19.32
C PHE A 575 1.24 -24.72 20.23
N LYS A 576 2.35 -25.19 20.80
CA LYS A 576 2.37 -26.20 21.86
C LYS A 576 3.38 -25.82 22.93
N GLY A 577 3.27 -26.41 24.11
CA GLY A 577 4.14 -26.12 25.26
C GLY A 577 3.79 -24.81 25.97
N GLN A 578 4.70 -24.32 26.80
CA GLN A 578 4.53 -23.10 27.60
C GLN A 578 5.79 -22.25 27.59
N MET A 579 5.58 -20.95 27.51
CA MET A 579 6.65 -19.97 27.56
C MET A 579 6.99 -19.62 29.03
N PRO A 580 8.28 -19.43 29.39
CA PRO A 580 8.66 -18.95 30.71
C PRO A 580 8.02 -17.60 31.08
N ASP A 581 7.74 -17.41 32.36
CA ASP A 581 7.07 -16.20 32.87
C ASP A 581 7.82 -14.88 32.62
N TYR A 582 9.11 -14.94 32.41
CA TYR A 582 9.97 -13.78 32.13
C TYR A 582 10.10 -13.44 30.66
N MET A 583 9.40 -14.13 29.76
CA MET A 583 9.45 -13.89 28.33
C MET A 583 8.36 -12.95 27.87
N ASP A 584 8.67 -12.14 26.87
CA ASP A 584 7.70 -11.29 26.18
C ASP A 584 7.15 -11.97 24.93
N PHE A 585 5.92 -11.67 24.56
CA PHE A 585 5.28 -12.27 23.37
C PHE A 585 6.04 -12.00 22.06
N ARG A 586 6.81 -10.92 21.98
CA ARG A 586 7.63 -10.65 20.79
C ARG A 586 8.69 -11.73 20.56
N ASP A 587 9.15 -12.40 21.62
CA ASP A 587 10.10 -13.50 21.49
C ASP A 587 9.44 -14.72 20.80
N VAL A 588 8.13 -14.92 21.02
CA VAL A 588 7.34 -15.93 20.27
C VAL A 588 7.29 -15.61 18.78
N VAL A 589 7.18 -14.34 18.43
CA VAL A 589 7.18 -13.89 17.02
C VAL A 589 8.49 -14.27 16.34
N HIS A 590 9.63 -13.96 16.96
CA HIS A 590 10.95 -14.33 16.44
C HIS A 590 11.15 -15.85 16.38
N ALA A 591 10.71 -16.57 17.42
CA ALA A 591 10.80 -18.03 17.45
C ALA A 591 9.94 -18.68 16.37
N THR A 592 8.75 -18.14 16.06
CA THR A 592 7.90 -18.62 14.97
C THR A 592 8.65 -18.59 13.64
N GLN A 593 9.34 -17.49 13.36
CA GLN A 593 10.17 -17.37 12.16
C GLN A 593 11.29 -18.38 12.11
N SER A 594 12.04 -18.53 13.19
CA SER A 594 13.14 -19.49 13.29
C SER A 594 12.66 -20.93 13.13
N GLN A 595 11.59 -21.29 13.83
CA GLN A 595 11.07 -22.66 13.79
C GLN A 595 10.43 -22.99 12.43
N MET A 596 9.76 -22.05 11.79
CA MET A 596 9.25 -22.21 10.42
C MET A 596 10.37 -22.56 9.44
N LEU A 597 11.49 -21.81 9.49
CA LEU A 597 12.65 -22.09 8.63
C LEU A 597 13.30 -23.45 8.93
N LYS A 598 13.39 -23.85 10.21
CA LYS A 598 13.87 -25.19 10.61
C LYS A 598 12.97 -26.31 10.09
N GLN A 599 11.63 -26.13 10.11
CA GLN A 599 10.67 -27.18 9.71
C GLN A 599 10.61 -27.36 8.20
N PHE A 600 10.73 -26.30 7.42
CA PHE A 600 10.48 -26.32 5.98
C PHE A 600 11.73 -26.04 5.13
N GLY A 601 12.81 -25.51 5.73
CA GLY A 601 14.00 -25.09 4.99
C GLY A 601 13.75 -23.89 4.06
N ASP A 602 12.53 -23.30 4.07
CA ASP A 602 12.12 -22.21 3.21
C ASP A 602 11.03 -21.38 3.90
N ASN A 603 10.78 -20.19 3.37
CA ASN A 603 9.75 -19.29 3.86
C ASN A 603 8.37 -19.64 3.28
N VAL A 604 7.66 -20.56 3.93
CA VAL A 604 6.32 -20.98 3.50
C VAL A 604 5.24 -19.91 3.64
N PHE A 605 5.54 -18.79 4.31
CA PHE A 605 4.61 -17.67 4.45
C PHE A 605 4.57 -16.77 3.20
N GLN A 606 5.60 -16.83 2.36
CA GLN A 606 5.73 -15.93 1.22
C GLN A 606 4.51 -16.00 0.28
N GLY A 607 3.86 -14.85 0.07
CA GLY A 607 2.71 -14.71 -0.82
C GLY A 607 1.40 -15.32 -0.31
N ARG A 608 1.38 -15.89 0.91
CA ARG A 608 0.24 -16.55 1.53
C ARG A 608 -0.32 -15.74 2.69
N VAL A 609 -1.46 -16.15 3.21
CA VAL A 609 -2.03 -15.58 4.43
C VAL A 609 -1.67 -16.47 5.62
N ILE A 610 -1.21 -15.85 6.69
CA ILE A 610 -0.96 -16.55 7.95
C ILE A 610 -2.25 -16.52 8.76
N GLU A 611 -2.75 -17.70 9.12
CA GLU A 611 -3.91 -17.86 9.99
C GLU A 611 -3.41 -18.36 11.35
N VAL A 612 -3.47 -17.51 12.38
CA VAL A 612 -2.92 -17.80 13.70
C VAL A 612 -3.98 -17.64 14.77
N HIS A 613 -4.05 -18.62 15.69
CA HIS A 613 -4.96 -18.60 16.82
C HIS A 613 -4.23 -18.07 18.08
N LEU A 614 -4.50 -16.81 18.40
CA LEU A 614 -3.92 -16.10 19.54
C LEU A 614 -4.95 -15.81 20.66
N GLY A 615 -6.00 -16.61 20.73
CA GLY A 615 -7.21 -16.63 21.53
C GLY A 615 -7.33 -15.67 22.72
N THR A 616 -6.33 -15.64 23.59
CA THR A 616 -6.35 -14.87 24.84
C THR A 616 -5.69 -13.49 24.75
N LEU A 617 -4.97 -13.19 23.64
CA LEU A 617 -4.34 -11.89 23.45
C LEU A 617 -5.34 -10.86 22.93
N LEU A 618 -5.41 -9.72 23.60
CA LEU A 618 -6.18 -8.57 23.10
C LEU A 618 -5.63 -8.08 21.76
N ALA A 619 -6.47 -7.42 20.98
CA ALA A 619 -6.13 -6.98 19.63
C ALA A 619 -4.81 -6.18 19.53
N ASP A 620 -4.54 -5.30 20.50
CA ASP A 620 -3.28 -4.54 20.55
C ASP A 620 -2.04 -5.43 20.68
N GLN A 621 -2.14 -6.49 21.48
CA GLN A 621 -1.05 -7.44 21.72
C GLN A 621 -0.89 -8.40 20.55
N ALA A 622 -2.01 -8.94 20.04
CA ALA A 622 -2.04 -9.83 18.88
C ALA A 622 -1.49 -9.14 17.62
N PHE A 623 -1.64 -7.83 17.54
CA PHE A 623 -1.14 -7.01 16.44
C PHE A 623 0.39 -7.12 16.28
N THR A 624 1.15 -7.32 17.33
CA THR A 624 2.60 -7.56 17.27
C THR A 624 2.93 -8.75 16.37
N PHE A 625 2.14 -9.81 16.41
CA PHE A 625 2.32 -10.97 15.51
C PHE A 625 1.87 -10.65 14.08
N THR A 626 0.67 -10.10 13.92
CA THR A 626 0.10 -9.87 12.59
C THR A 626 0.91 -8.85 11.79
N ASP A 627 1.39 -7.79 12.43
CA ASP A 627 2.21 -6.75 11.80
C ASP A 627 3.56 -7.30 11.28
N TRP A 628 4.23 -8.11 12.09
CA TRP A 628 5.49 -8.76 11.72
C TRP A 628 5.38 -9.60 10.45
N THR A 629 4.22 -10.19 10.15
CA THR A 629 4.06 -11.05 8.97
C THR A 629 4.36 -10.36 7.65
N ALA A 630 4.34 -9.02 7.62
CA ALA A 630 4.74 -8.24 6.45
C ALA A 630 6.22 -8.46 6.09
N GLU A 631 7.09 -8.61 7.09
CA GLU A 631 8.51 -8.88 6.90
C GLU A 631 8.77 -10.32 6.43
N MET A 632 7.84 -11.23 6.69
CA MET A 632 7.86 -12.58 6.15
C MET A 632 7.31 -12.68 4.72
N LYS A 633 7.12 -11.56 4.05
CA LYS A 633 6.53 -11.48 2.71
C LYS A 633 5.15 -12.15 2.61
N ALA A 634 4.46 -12.32 3.73
CA ALA A 634 3.09 -12.81 3.72
C ALA A 634 2.16 -11.78 3.04
N LYS A 635 1.18 -12.25 2.30
CA LYS A 635 0.20 -11.39 1.63
C LYS A 635 -0.70 -10.68 2.63
N ALA A 636 -1.09 -11.39 3.69
CA ALA A 636 -1.86 -10.89 4.82
C ALA A 636 -1.70 -11.82 6.02
N SER A 637 -2.37 -11.49 7.12
CA SER A 637 -2.53 -12.37 8.28
C SER A 637 -3.92 -12.21 8.89
N ILE A 638 -4.39 -13.26 9.54
CA ILE A 638 -5.63 -13.28 10.33
C ILE A 638 -5.30 -13.79 11.71
N CYS A 639 -5.75 -13.06 12.73
CA CYS A 639 -5.73 -13.54 14.10
C CYS A 639 -7.10 -14.08 14.50
N ILE A 640 -7.14 -15.33 14.91
CA ILE A 640 -8.33 -15.96 15.47
C ILE A 640 -8.35 -15.70 16.98
N SER A 641 -9.42 -15.11 17.48
CA SER A 641 -9.62 -14.77 18.89
C SER A 641 -10.78 -15.56 19.49
N GLU A 642 -10.73 -15.78 20.79
CA GLU A 642 -11.88 -16.32 21.54
C GLU A 642 -12.98 -15.24 21.66
N ASP A 643 -14.24 -15.66 21.74
CA ASP A 643 -15.40 -14.77 21.86
C ASP A 643 -15.22 -13.69 22.94
N SER A 644 -14.78 -14.09 24.13
CA SER A 644 -14.58 -13.17 25.26
C SER A 644 -13.45 -12.16 25.01
N THR A 645 -12.41 -12.57 24.33
CA THR A 645 -11.26 -11.72 23.98
C THR A 645 -11.61 -10.75 22.87
N LEU A 646 -12.34 -11.22 21.86
CA LEU A 646 -12.83 -10.35 20.79
C LEU A 646 -13.77 -9.28 21.32
N ILE A 647 -14.74 -9.63 22.18
CA ILE A 647 -15.63 -8.65 22.83
C ILE A 647 -14.82 -7.57 23.56
N LYS A 648 -13.84 -7.96 24.39
CA LYS A 648 -12.98 -6.98 25.11
C LYS A 648 -12.22 -6.09 24.12
N SER A 649 -11.69 -6.67 23.07
CA SER A 649 -10.96 -5.92 22.04
C SER A 649 -11.87 -4.92 21.29
N LEU A 650 -13.11 -5.29 21.02
CA LEU A 650 -14.11 -4.40 20.42
C LEU A 650 -14.54 -3.27 21.38
N GLU A 651 -14.69 -3.56 22.68
CA GLU A 651 -14.99 -2.53 23.67
C GLU A 651 -13.86 -1.50 23.81
N ILE A 652 -12.59 -1.95 23.77
CA ILE A 652 -11.43 -1.04 23.75
C ILE A 652 -11.44 -0.18 22.49
N ALA A 653 -11.67 -0.77 21.32
CA ALA A 653 -11.76 -0.05 20.07
C ALA A 653 -12.88 0.98 20.09
N LYS A 654 -14.07 0.59 20.57
CA LYS A 654 -15.23 1.49 20.72
C LYS A 654 -14.91 2.66 21.64
N HIS A 655 -14.24 2.41 22.77
CA HIS A 655 -13.81 3.48 23.68
C HIS A 655 -12.86 4.48 23.01
N ARG A 656 -11.86 3.99 22.28
CA ARG A 656 -10.90 4.85 21.55
C ARG A 656 -11.57 5.63 20.42
N ILE A 657 -12.49 5.01 19.70
CA ILE A 657 -13.30 5.70 18.67
C ILE A 657 -14.15 6.80 19.32
N GLN A 658 -14.72 6.55 20.51
CA GLN A 658 -15.47 7.59 21.24
C GLN A 658 -14.58 8.77 21.61
N ILE A 659 -13.36 8.52 22.08
CA ILE A 659 -12.37 9.60 22.36
C ILE A 659 -12.08 10.40 21.07
N MET A 660 -11.97 9.74 19.91
CA MET A 660 -11.79 10.42 18.62
C MET A 660 -12.99 11.32 18.28
N ILE A 661 -14.22 10.84 18.52
CA ILE A 661 -15.45 11.64 18.33
C ILE A 661 -15.46 12.86 19.26
N ASP A 662 -15.15 12.66 20.54
CA ASP A 662 -15.13 13.72 21.54
C ASP A 662 -14.08 14.80 21.23
N LYS A 663 -13.01 14.43 20.55
CA LYS A 663 -11.99 15.34 20.00
C LYS A 663 -12.39 15.99 18.67
N GLY A 664 -13.57 15.72 18.14
CA GLY A 664 -14.06 16.29 16.89
C GLY A 664 -13.45 15.70 15.62
N MET A 665 -12.90 14.49 15.71
CA MET A 665 -12.28 13.81 14.57
C MET A 665 -13.27 13.13 13.62
N ASP A 666 -14.56 13.07 13.99
CA ASP A 666 -15.58 12.49 13.12
C ASP A 666 -15.78 13.39 11.89
N ASN A 667 -15.81 12.76 10.72
CA ASN A 667 -16.02 13.48 9.49
C ASN A 667 -17.50 13.88 9.29
N LYS A 668 -17.79 14.64 8.24
CA LYS A 668 -19.15 15.08 7.91
C LYS A 668 -20.13 13.91 7.68
N ASN A 669 -19.62 12.73 7.36
CA ASN A 669 -20.40 11.53 7.10
C ASN A 669 -20.66 10.70 8.37
N GLN A 670 -20.14 11.13 9.53
CA GLN A 670 -20.27 10.47 10.83
C GLN A 670 -19.81 8.99 10.81
N THR A 671 -18.72 8.70 10.09
CA THR A 671 -18.21 7.34 9.93
C THR A 671 -17.71 6.72 11.23
N LEU A 672 -17.15 7.52 12.16
CA LEU A 672 -16.75 7.04 13.49
C LEU A 672 -17.96 6.58 14.32
N LYS A 673 -19.09 7.29 14.26
CA LYS A 673 -20.32 6.85 14.90
C LYS A 673 -20.85 5.56 14.29
N GLY A 674 -20.81 5.45 12.95
CA GLY A 674 -21.17 4.22 12.25
C GLY A 674 -20.32 3.02 12.66
N LEU A 675 -19.01 3.23 12.93
CA LEU A 675 -18.14 2.17 13.42
C LEU A 675 -18.50 1.73 14.85
N ILE A 676 -18.92 2.65 15.73
CA ILE A 676 -19.46 2.28 17.05
C ILE A 676 -20.68 1.38 16.90
N ASP A 677 -21.64 1.74 16.02
CA ASP A 677 -22.86 0.94 15.77
C ASP A 677 -22.50 -0.47 15.25
N ILE A 678 -21.50 -0.58 14.37
CA ILE A 678 -21.00 -1.87 13.87
C ILE A 678 -20.40 -2.69 15.03
N ALA A 679 -19.57 -2.06 15.89
CA ALA A 679 -18.96 -2.71 17.05
C ALA A 679 -20.03 -3.26 18.01
N GLU A 680 -21.03 -2.44 18.37
CA GLU A 680 -22.12 -2.82 19.26
C GLU A 680 -22.94 -3.99 18.70
N LYS A 681 -23.28 -3.93 17.42
CA LYS A 681 -23.95 -5.03 16.72
C LYS A 681 -23.12 -6.30 16.77
N ARG A 682 -21.81 -6.21 16.48
CA ARG A 682 -20.91 -7.37 16.48
C ARG A 682 -20.78 -8.00 17.87
N ILE A 683 -20.62 -7.18 18.92
CA ILE A 683 -20.63 -7.63 20.33
C ILE A 683 -21.92 -8.38 20.64
N ALA A 684 -23.06 -7.82 20.28
CA ALA A 684 -24.37 -8.46 20.54
C ALA A 684 -24.54 -9.79 19.76
N GLU A 685 -24.03 -9.89 18.53
CA GLU A 685 -24.03 -11.14 17.75
C GLU A 685 -23.21 -12.24 18.41
N ILE A 686 -22.05 -11.90 18.99
CA ILE A 686 -21.20 -12.85 19.72
C ILE A 686 -21.87 -13.24 21.03
N GLN A 687 -22.32 -12.30 21.83
CA GLN A 687 -22.95 -12.55 23.15
C GLN A 687 -24.21 -13.40 23.03
N SER A 688 -24.99 -13.24 21.96
CA SER A 688 -26.19 -14.06 21.73
C SER A 688 -25.89 -15.44 21.16
N GLY A 689 -24.65 -15.74 20.82
CA GLY A 689 -24.27 -16.97 20.11
C GLY A 689 -24.75 -17.06 18.65
N LYS A 690 -25.36 -16.00 18.13
CA LYS A 690 -25.86 -15.95 16.76
C LYS A 690 -24.73 -16.04 15.73
N LYS A 691 -23.62 -15.35 16.02
CA LYS A 691 -22.44 -15.35 15.19
C LYS A 691 -21.18 -15.26 16.08
N PRO A 692 -20.57 -16.38 16.47
CA PRO A 692 -19.37 -16.40 17.29
C PRO A 692 -18.20 -15.71 16.56
N ALA A 693 -17.07 -15.56 17.25
CA ALA A 693 -15.83 -15.09 16.64
C ALA A 693 -15.44 -15.97 15.44
N LEU A 694 -14.76 -15.36 14.46
CA LEU A 694 -14.36 -16.04 13.24
C LEU A 694 -13.45 -17.23 13.56
N THR A 695 -13.77 -18.39 12.99
CA THR A 695 -12.92 -19.60 13.02
C THR A 695 -13.00 -20.30 11.67
N ALA A 696 -11.98 -21.11 11.36
CA ALA A 696 -12.03 -22.02 10.21
C ALA A 696 -12.98 -23.21 10.48
N ASP A 697 -13.39 -23.90 9.42
CA ASP A 697 -14.07 -25.19 9.55
C ASP A 697 -13.07 -26.28 9.96
N GLU A 698 -13.56 -27.33 10.66
CA GLU A 698 -12.68 -28.41 11.15
C GLU A 698 -11.94 -29.14 10.02
N ASN A 699 -12.56 -29.27 8.84
CA ASN A 699 -11.98 -29.92 7.67
C ASN A 699 -11.42 -28.93 6.63
N ALA A 700 -11.11 -27.68 7.05
CA ALA A 700 -10.42 -26.71 6.22
C ALA A 700 -9.04 -27.22 5.82
N LYS A 701 -8.61 -26.90 4.60
CA LYS A 701 -7.29 -27.28 4.10
C LYS A 701 -6.37 -26.09 4.01
N TYR A 702 -5.17 -26.27 4.52
CA TYR A 702 -4.10 -25.28 4.50
C TYR A 702 -2.98 -25.71 3.56
N PHE A 703 -2.23 -24.76 3.04
CA PHE A 703 -1.02 -25.02 2.28
C PHE A 703 0.04 -25.74 3.14
N ALA A 704 0.21 -25.28 4.36
CA ALA A 704 1.08 -25.86 5.36
C ALA A 704 0.57 -25.53 6.77
N GLU A 705 1.06 -26.26 7.76
CA GLU A 705 0.86 -25.97 9.16
C GLU A 705 2.23 -25.87 9.85
N VAL A 706 2.50 -24.72 10.48
CA VAL A 706 3.70 -24.43 11.26
C VAL A 706 3.38 -24.65 12.72
N VAL A 707 4.12 -25.54 13.37
CA VAL A 707 3.95 -25.81 14.80
C VAL A 707 5.06 -25.13 15.58
N VAL A 708 4.70 -24.15 16.40
CA VAL A 708 5.65 -23.42 17.27
C VAL A 708 5.71 -24.07 18.63
N ASP A 709 6.88 -24.58 18.97
CA ASP A 709 7.14 -25.17 20.28
C ASP A 709 7.62 -24.10 21.27
N LEU A 710 6.74 -23.74 22.21
CA LEU A 710 7.03 -22.72 23.20
C LEU A 710 8.03 -23.18 24.26
N ASP A 711 8.17 -24.50 24.49
CA ASP A 711 9.16 -25.07 25.41
C ASP A 711 10.59 -24.86 24.91
N GLU A 712 10.78 -24.64 23.62
CA GLU A 712 12.08 -24.29 23.03
C GLU A 712 12.47 -22.82 23.27
N ILE A 713 11.55 -21.94 23.72
CA ILE A 713 11.79 -20.51 23.89
C ILE A 713 12.19 -20.24 25.37
N ASN A 714 13.47 -20.40 25.66
CA ASN A 714 14.00 -20.28 27.01
C ASN A 714 14.73 -18.97 27.30
N GLU A 715 14.96 -18.15 26.28
CA GLU A 715 15.67 -16.88 26.36
C GLU A 715 15.09 -15.86 25.38
N PRO A 716 15.13 -14.56 25.70
CA PRO A 716 14.79 -13.51 24.73
C PRO A 716 15.64 -13.62 23.47
N MET A 717 15.03 -13.29 22.34
CA MET A 717 15.63 -13.43 21.02
C MET A 717 16.00 -12.05 20.46
N ILE A 718 17.14 -11.99 19.78
CA ILE A 718 17.55 -10.84 18.97
C ILE A 718 17.59 -11.31 17.51
N ALA A 719 16.89 -10.59 16.65
CA ALA A 719 16.90 -10.82 15.22
C ALA A 719 17.85 -9.82 14.54
N ASP A 720 18.73 -10.35 13.69
CA ASP A 720 19.59 -9.57 12.83
C ASP A 720 19.04 -9.64 11.40
N PRO A 721 18.32 -8.61 10.94
CA PRO A 721 17.83 -8.56 9.57
C PRO A 721 18.97 -8.14 8.61
N ASP A 722 20.00 -8.98 8.41
CA ASP A 722 21.09 -8.69 7.49
C ASP A 722 20.61 -8.51 6.05
N VAL A 723 20.62 -7.27 5.61
CA VAL A 723 20.19 -6.86 4.29
C VAL A 723 21.30 -6.80 3.26
N ASN A 724 22.55 -6.86 3.68
CA ASN A 724 23.69 -6.91 2.75
C ASN A 724 23.78 -8.25 2.02
N ASN A 725 23.07 -9.24 2.50
CA ASN A 725 22.87 -10.41 1.72
C ASN A 725 21.82 -10.07 0.64
N LEU A 726 22.28 -9.82 -0.57
CA LEU A 726 21.42 -9.62 -1.75
C LEU A 726 20.54 -10.86 -2.00
N ASP A 727 20.90 -11.99 -1.42
CA ASP A 727 20.08 -13.18 -1.37
C ASP A 727 19.01 -13.02 -0.28
N ILE A 728 17.81 -12.67 -0.74
CA ILE A 728 16.64 -12.50 0.13
C ILE A 728 16.34 -13.79 0.93
N SER A 729 16.72 -14.97 0.44
CA SER A 729 16.53 -16.23 1.16
C SER A 729 17.39 -16.31 2.43
N LYS A 730 18.47 -15.52 2.51
CA LYS A 730 19.38 -15.46 3.66
C LYS A 730 19.08 -14.34 4.66
N ARG A 731 18.16 -13.42 4.35
CA ARG A 731 17.82 -12.29 5.24
C ARG A 731 17.23 -12.73 6.58
N TYR A 732 16.54 -13.83 6.60
CA TYR A 732 15.84 -14.34 7.77
C TYR A 732 16.09 -15.85 7.87
N THR A 733 17.37 -16.28 7.89
CA THR A 733 17.71 -17.64 8.22
C THR A 733 17.57 -17.84 9.73
N HIS A 734 17.37 -19.10 10.16
CA HIS A 734 17.37 -19.42 11.60
C HIS A 734 18.67 -18.97 12.30
N ASP A 735 19.75 -18.76 11.54
CA ASP A 735 21.05 -18.30 12.05
C ASP A 735 21.09 -16.79 12.31
N THR A 736 20.12 -16.00 11.83
CA THR A 736 20.02 -14.56 12.09
C THR A 736 19.13 -14.23 13.29
N ILE A 737 18.45 -15.22 13.87
CA ILE A 737 17.63 -15.08 15.06
C ILE A 737 18.26 -15.87 16.18
N ARG A 738 18.80 -15.21 17.19
CA ARG A 738 19.66 -15.81 18.21
C ARG A 738 19.22 -15.41 19.61
N PRO A 739 19.38 -16.31 20.61
CA PRO A 739 19.10 -15.97 21.99
C PRO A 739 20.11 -14.93 22.50
N ILE A 740 19.72 -14.14 23.51
CA ILE A 740 20.59 -13.09 24.06
C ILE A 740 21.93 -13.64 24.59
N SER A 741 21.97 -14.87 25.10
CA SER A 741 23.21 -15.54 25.56
C SER A 741 24.25 -15.73 24.47
N PHE A 742 23.83 -15.81 23.19
CA PHE A 742 24.76 -15.88 22.06
C PHE A 742 25.74 -14.68 22.00
N TYR A 743 25.29 -13.52 22.43
CA TYR A 743 26.11 -12.31 22.40
C TYR A 743 27.05 -12.18 23.60
N GLU A 744 27.01 -13.10 24.55
CA GLU A 744 27.89 -13.13 25.74
C GLU A 744 27.95 -11.80 26.50
N ALA A 745 26.91 -10.99 26.48
CA ALA A 745 26.85 -9.63 27.01
C ALA A 745 27.95 -8.68 26.48
N LYS A 746 28.47 -8.92 25.29
CA LYS A 746 29.56 -8.16 24.68
C LYS A 746 29.15 -7.28 23.51
N LYS A 747 27.95 -7.49 22.94
CA LYS A 747 27.50 -6.68 21.83
C LYS A 747 27.20 -5.28 22.31
N LYS A 748 27.96 -4.30 21.86
CA LYS A 748 27.72 -2.88 22.15
C LYS A 748 26.38 -2.46 21.57
N VAL A 749 25.65 -1.62 22.26
CA VAL A 749 24.43 -0.97 21.80
C VAL A 749 24.64 0.54 21.92
N ASP A 750 24.57 1.23 20.80
CA ASP A 750 24.80 2.67 20.72
C ASP A 750 23.50 3.48 20.76
N LEU A 751 22.36 2.86 20.40
CA LEU A 751 21.04 3.46 20.43
C LEU A 751 19.96 2.41 20.65
N GLY A 752 19.10 2.63 21.65
CA GLY A 752 17.87 1.87 21.85
C GLY A 752 16.64 2.61 21.32
N PHE A 753 15.72 1.91 20.64
CA PHE A 753 14.47 2.48 20.16
C PHE A 753 13.27 1.61 20.53
N VAL A 754 12.31 2.18 21.27
CA VAL A 754 11.01 1.57 21.59
C VAL A 754 9.92 2.39 20.94
N GLY A 755 9.36 1.90 19.84
CA GLY A 755 8.38 2.64 19.05
C GLY A 755 7.92 1.90 17.81
N SER A 756 7.30 2.62 16.91
CA SER A 756 6.73 2.17 15.63
C SER A 756 5.45 1.31 15.76
N CYS A 757 5.10 0.59 14.68
CA CYS A 757 3.83 -0.13 14.59
C CYS A 757 3.70 -1.32 15.54
N MET A 758 4.78 -2.02 15.89
CA MET A 758 4.72 -3.20 16.75
C MET A 758 4.50 -2.89 18.25
N VAL A 759 4.69 -1.66 18.65
CA VAL A 759 4.56 -1.24 20.04
C VAL A 759 3.09 -0.97 20.39
N HIS A 760 2.68 -1.33 21.60
CA HIS A 760 1.35 -1.07 22.15
C HIS A 760 1.44 -0.43 23.54
N LYS A 761 0.30 -0.11 24.14
CA LYS A 761 0.24 0.49 25.50
C LYS A 761 1.01 -0.32 26.55
N GLY A 762 0.96 -1.65 26.46
CA GLY A 762 1.68 -2.56 27.35
C GLY A 762 3.19 -2.36 27.32
N ASP A 763 3.78 -2.12 26.15
CA ASP A 763 5.21 -1.84 26.01
C ASP A 763 5.63 -0.57 26.74
N MET A 764 4.83 0.49 26.64
CA MET A 764 5.08 1.74 27.38
C MET A 764 5.05 1.51 28.89
N LYS A 765 4.13 0.67 29.37
CA LYS A 765 4.06 0.26 30.78
C LYS A 765 5.26 -0.58 31.19
N ILE A 766 5.74 -1.46 30.34
CA ILE A 766 6.96 -2.24 30.58
C ILE A 766 8.14 -1.32 30.77
N VAL A 767 8.33 -0.31 29.90
CA VAL A 767 9.39 0.69 30.06
C VAL A 767 9.29 1.37 31.43
N ALA A 768 8.11 1.89 31.79
CA ALA A 768 7.88 2.60 33.05
C ALA A 768 8.15 1.70 34.27
N GLN A 769 7.72 0.44 34.23
CA GLN A 769 7.92 -0.52 35.33
C GLN A 769 9.37 -0.92 35.48
N MET A 770 10.10 -1.13 34.37
CA MET A 770 11.53 -1.42 34.39
C MET A 770 12.32 -0.30 35.02
N LEU A 771 12.06 0.95 34.67
CA LEU A 771 12.72 2.12 35.23
C LEU A 771 12.47 2.20 36.73
N LYS A 772 11.24 1.96 37.21
CA LYS A 772 10.92 1.90 38.65
C LYS A 772 11.65 0.77 39.37
N ASN A 773 11.79 -0.40 38.76
CA ASN A 773 12.46 -1.54 39.38
C ASN A 773 13.97 -1.30 39.50
N LEU A 774 14.59 -0.75 38.47
CA LEU A 774 16.01 -0.44 38.46
C LEU A 774 16.37 0.68 39.44
N GLU A 775 15.52 1.70 39.58
CA GLU A 775 15.71 2.74 40.60
C GLU A 775 15.70 2.15 42.03
N LYS A 776 14.85 1.19 42.30
CA LYS A 776 14.78 0.54 43.64
C LYS A 776 15.99 -0.33 43.93
N SER A 777 16.60 -0.95 42.91
CA SER A 777 17.76 -1.85 43.09
C SER A 777 19.06 -1.08 43.12
N ASP A 778 19.24 -0.09 42.23
CA ASP A 778 20.54 0.52 41.94
C ASP A 778 20.62 2.04 42.26
N GLY A 779 19.50 2.67 42.69
CA GLY A 779 19.40 4.12 42.86
C GLY A 779 19.05 4.83 41.55
N ASP A 780 19.78 5.90 41.18
CA ASP A 780 19.51 6.66 39.97
C ASP A 780 19.74 5.81 38.76
N VAL A 781 18.75 5.73 37.87
CA VAL A 781 18.86 5.06 36.58
C VAL A 781 19.70 5.90 35.62
N LYS A 782 20.82 5.34 35.18
CA LYS A 782 21.71 5.97 34.21
C LYS A 782 21.67 5.20 32.89
N PHE A 783 21.61 5.93 31.80
CA PHE A 783 21.69 5.36 30.46
C PHE A 783 23.14 5.38 29.98
N ASN A 784 23.64 4.27 29.50
CA ASN A 784 24.97 4.17 28.83
C ASN A 784 24.85 4.23 27.30
N ALA A 785 23.64 4.20 26.80
CA ALA A 785 23.27 4.53 25.41
C ALA A 785 21.93 5.29 25.42
N PRO A 786 21.68 6.19 24.47
CA PRO A 786 20.37 6.85 24.34
C PRO A 786 19.24 5.84 24.18
N LEU A 787 18.10 6.13 24.80
CA LEU A 787 16.86 5.39 24.63
C LEU A 787 15.78 6.31 24.09
N VAL A 788 15.33 6.06 22.88
CA VAL A 788 14.22 6.77 22.26
C VAL A 788 12.94 5.97 22.45
N VAL A 789 11.92 6.60 23.03
CA VAL A 789 10.61 5.98 23.29
C VAL A 789 9.53 6.82 22.62
N ALA A 790 8.77 6.21 21.71
CA ALA A 790 7.67 6.82 20.99
C ALA A 790 6.40 5.99 21.16
N ALA A 791 5.41 6.52 21.85
CA ALA A 791 4.10 5.88 21.91
C ALA A 791 3.47 5.87 20.50
N PRO A 792 2.71 4.83 20.13
CA PRO A 792 2.21 4.74 18.77
C PRO A 792 1.09 5.73 18.42
N THR A 793 0.32 6.19 19.42
CA THR A 793 -0.78 7.13 19.20
C THR A 793 -0.95 8.08 20.38
N TYR A 794 -1.52 9.26 20.15
CA TYR A 794 -1.88 10.20 21.21
C TYR A 794 -2.94 9.64 22.16
N ASN A 795 -3.86 8.81 21.70
CA ASN A 795 -4.85 8.14 22.55
C ASN A 795 -4.15 7.26 23.61
N ILE A 796 -3.09 6.54 23.20
CA ILE A 796 -2.31 5.75 24.16
C ILE A 796 -1.57 6.63 25.16
N ILE A 797 -1.02 7.78 24.73
CA ILE A 797 -0.42 8.75 25.65
C ILE A 797 -1.44 9.25 26.68
N ASP A 798 -2.66 9.59 26.24
CA ASP A 798 -3.73 10.04 27.12
C ASP A 798 -4.14 8.96 28.13
N GLU A 799 -4.26 7.71 27.68
CA GLU A 799 -4.50 6.56 28.56
C GLU A 799 -3.36 6.40 29.60
N LEU A 800 -2.10 6.51 29.18
CA LEU A 800 -0.94 6.43 30.08
C LEU A 800 -0.86 7.59 31.06
N LYS A 801 -1.24 8.81 30.64
CA LYS A 801 -1.36 9.98 31.52
C LYS A 801 -2.44 9.76 32.57
N ALA A 802 -3.60 9.27 32.20
CA ALA A 802 -4.70 8.97 33.11
C ALA A 802 -4.34 7.88 34.14
N GLU A 803 -3.52 6.92 33.76
CA GLU A 803 -3.05 5.81 34.60
C GLU A 803 -1.79 6.18 35.44
N GLY A 804 -1.16 7.31 35.17
CA GLY A 804 0.04 7.79 35.85
C GLY A 804 1.36 7.18 35.32
N ASP A 805 1.33 6.31 34.31
CA ASP A 805 2.53 5.69 33.75
C ASP A 805 3.33 6.67 32.89
N TRP A 806 2.68 7.63 32.20
CA TRP A 806 3.37 8.68 31.47
C TRP A 806 4.22 9.57 32.35
N ALA A 807 3.72 9.93 33.54
CA ALA A 807 4.48 10.72 34.53
C ALA A 807 5.75 10.00 35.00
N VAL A 808 5.74 8.66 35.02
CA VAL A 808 6.94 7.87 35.31
C VAL A 808 7.97 8.01 34.19
N LEU A 809 7.54 7.89 32.96
CA LEU A 809 8.43 8.08 31.80
C LEU A 809 9.04 9.49 31.81
N GLN A 810 8.23 10.52 32.09
CA GLN A 810 8.67 11.91 32.18
C GLN A 810 9.72 12.10 33.29
N LYS A 811 9.57 11.41 34.44
CA LYS A 811 10.55 11.50 35.58
C LYS A 811 11.98 11.13 35.15
N TYR A 812 12.13 10.15 34.26
CA TYR A 812 13.44 9.67 33.78
C TYR A 812 13.87 10.25 32.43
N SER A 813 12.99 11.03 31.80
CA SER A 813 13.26 11.65 30.50
C SER A 813 14.15 12.87 30.65
N GLY A 814 15.17 12.96 29.82
CA GLY A 814 15.94 14.18 29.60
C GLY A 814 15.40 15.04 28.46
N PHE A 815 14.46 14.48 27.69
CA PHE A 815 13.80 15.17 26.59
C PHE A 815 12.36 14.66 26.42
N GLU A 816 11.42 15.56 26.26
CA GLU A 816 10.05 15.28 25.86
C GLU A 816 9.70 16.15 24.64
N PHE A 817 9.00 15.58 23.67
CA PHE A 817 8.55 16.33 22.51
C PHE A 817 7.60 17.47 22.91
N ASP A 818 7.69 18.57 22.18
CA ASP A 818 6.76 19.69 22.27
C ASP A 818 6.05 19.83 20.92
N ASP A 819 4.73 19.69 20.92
CA ASP A 819 3.91 19.79 19.71
C ASP A 819 3.93 21.19 19.10
N ASN A 820 4.32 22.21 19.83
CA ASN A 820 4.39 23.59 19.38
C ASN A 820 5.76 24.00 18.81
N THR A 821 6.78 23.18 19.03
CA THR A 821 8.14 23.46 18.57
C THR A 821 8.50 22.56 17.40
N PRO A 822 8.72 23.14 16.21
CA PRO A 822 9.30 22.41 15.09
C PRO A 822 10.68 21.87 15.47
N LYS A 823 11.02 20.65 15.07
CA LYS A 823 12.40 20.15 15.09
C LYS A 823 13.17 20.74 13.91
N ASP A 824 14.31 21.35 14.17
CA ASP A 824 15.11 22.02 13.13
C ASP A 824 15.87 21.06 12.19
N SER A 825 16.02 19.79 12.51
CA SER A 825 16.68 18.76 11.68
C SER A 825 16.50 17.36 12.24
N ALA A 826 16.69 16.36 11.39
CA ALA A 826 16.83 14.98 11.84
C ALA A 826 17.97 14.91 12.85
N ARG A 827 17.71 14.40 14.07
CA ARG A 827 18.71 14.30 15.11
C ARG A 827 19.70 13.20 14.75
N VAL A 828 20.97 13.57 14.62
CA VAL A 828 22.07 12.66 14.27
C VAL A 828 22.89 12.28 15.50
N GLN A 829 22.86 13.14 16.55
CA GLN A 829 23.58 12.92 17.80
C GLN A 829 22.62 12.90 18.99
N TYR A 830 22.70 11.84 19.77
CA TYR A 830 21.93 11.64 20.98
C TYR A 830 22.85 11.65 22.19
N GLU A 831 22.44 12.31 23.26
CA GLU A 831 23.02 12.14 24.59
C GLU A 831 22.50 10.85 25.21
N ASN A 832 23.23 10.31 26.19
CA ASN A 832 22.85 9.07 26.91
C ASN A 832 21.72 9.35 27.92
N ILE A 833 20.52 9.67 27.40
CA ILE A 833 19.32 9.96 28.16
C ILE A 833 18.11 9.23 27.54
N LEU A 834 17.00 9.26 28.24
CA LEU A 834 15.70 8.86 27.69
C LEU A 834 15.08 10.04 26.91
N TYR A 835 14.68 9.76 25.69
CA TYR A 835 13.92 10.67 24.82
C TYR A 835 12.48 10.19 24.71
N LEU A 836 11.52 11.05 25.07
CA LEU A 836 10.12 10.84 24.76
C LEU A 836 9.80 11.57 23.47
N GLU A 837 9.55 10.80 22.41
CA GLU A 837 9.26 11.32 21.07
C GLU A 837 7.75 11.29 20.76
N ARG A 838 7.32 12.17 19.87
CA ARG A 838 5.93 12.21 19.43
C ARG A 838 5.50 10.91 18.76
N PRO A 839 4.20 10.58 18.79
CA PRO A 839 3.66 9.45 18.04
C PRO A 839 4.07 9.50 16.56
N GLY A 840 4.40 8.34 16.01
CA GLY A 840 4.82 8.20 14.61
C GLY A 840 5.71 7.00 14.38
N CYS A 841 6.11 6.81 13.14
CA CYS A 841 7.06 5.73 12.77
C CYS A 841 8.50 6.05 13.17
N ASN A 842 8.83 7.32 13.34
CA ASN A 842 10.10 7.83 13.85
C ASN A 842 11.32 7.10 13.24
N LEU A 843 12.25 6.61 14.06
CA LEU A 843 13.47 5.95 13.62
C LEU A 843 13.22 4.81 12.63
N CYS A 844 12.12 4.07 12.75
CA CYS A 844 11.81 2.95 11.88
C CYS A 844 11.74 3.32 10.37
N MET A 845 11.41 4.56 10.05
CA MET A 845 11.33 5.02 8.65
C MET A 845 12.69 5.30 8.01
N GLY A 846 13.73 5.59 8.78
CA GLY A 846 15.06 5.88 8.26
C GLY A 846 15.18 7.20 7.47
N ASN A 847 14.10 7.91 7.27
CA ASN A 847 14.06 9.24 6.66
C ASN A 847 13.74 10.35 7.67
N GLN A 848 13.52 9.99 8.93
CA GLN A 848 13.18 10.91 10.01
C GLN A 848 14.39 11.12 10.91
N GLU A 849 14.71 10.15 11.72
CA GLU A 849 15.85 10.17 12.63
C GLU A 849 16.84 9.07 12.23
N LYS A 850 18.13 9.34 12.41
CA LYS A 850 19.21 8.39 12.15
C LYS A 850 20.15 8.32 13.33
N ALA A 851 20.74 7.15 13.54
CA ALA A 851 21.87 6.97 14.41
C ALA A 851 23.18 7.48 13.76
N GLU A 852 24.24 7.62 14.52
CA GLU A 852 25.56 7.95 13.99
C GLU A 852 26.09 6.82 13.11
N LYS A 853 26.96 7.17 12.15
CA LYS A 853 27.54 6.16 11.25
C LYS A 853 28.34 5.14 12.05
N GLY A 854 28.14 3.87 11.72
CA GLY A 854 28.79 2.76 12.38
C GLY A 854 28.21 2.35 13.74
N ASP A 855 27.11 2.95 14.18
CA ASP A 855 26.42 2.56 15.42
C ASP A 855 25.76 1.18 15.33
N THR A 856 25.49 0.62 16.50
CA THR A 856 24.61 -0.54 16.67
C THR A 856 23.29 -0.08 17.26
N VAL A 857 22.22 -0.17 16.49
CA VAL A 857 20.86 0.17 16.91
C VAL A 857 20.11 -1.09 17.31
N LEU A 858 19.50 -1.08 18.50
CA LEU A 858 18.60 -2.14 18.95
C LEU A 858 17.18 -1.59 19.09
N ALA A 859 16.22 -2.18 18.41
CA ALA A 859 14.89 -1.60 18.29
C ALA A 859 13.74 -2.60 18.38
N THR A 860 12.57 -2.09 18.74
CA THR A 860 11.30 -2.82 18.67
C THR A 860 10.65 -2.75 17.30
N SER A 861 11.25 -2.10 16.33
CA SER A 861 10.72 -1.97 14.95
C SER A 861 10.49 -3.33 14.28
N THR A 862 9.68 -3.34 13.22
CA THR A 862 9.52 -4.51 12.35
C THR A 862 10.62 -4.60 11.31
N ARG A 863 11.02 -3.45 10.76
CA ARG A 863 11.93 -3.35 9.61
C ARG A 863 13.09 -2.43 9.94
N LEU A 864 14.24 -3.00 10.16
CA LEU A 864 15.50 -2.27 10.21
C LEU A 864 16.52 -3.04 9.36
N PHE A 865 16.89 -2.51 8.24
CA PHE A 865 17.93 -3.09 7.42
C PHE A 865 19.13 -2.15 7.35
N GLN A 866 20.28 -2.68 7.00
CA GLN A 866 21.53 -1.93 6.92
C GLN A 866 21.38 -0.71 6.01
N GLY A 867 21.93 0.42 6.42
CA GLY A 867 21.82 1.69 5.72
C GLY A 867 20.48 2.42 5.89
N ARG A 868 19.48 1.80 6.54
CA ARG A 868 18.17 2.44 6.73
C ARG A 868 18.20 3.50 7.84
N VAL A 869 18.64 3.13 9.03
CA VAL A 869 18.69 4.01 10.21
C VAL A 869 20.12 4.35 10.64
N VAL A 870 21.08 3.61 10.16
CA VAL A 870 22.51 3.77 10.44
C VAL A 870 23.30 3.48 9.17
N GLU A 871 24.25 4.34 8.87
CA GLU A 871 25.16 4.18 7.74
C GLU A 871 26.49 3.56 8.19
N ASP A 872 27.20 2.92 7.25
CA ASP A 872 28.55 2.42 7.48
C ASP A 872 29.56 3.58 7.55
N THR A 873 30.63 3.36 8.29
CA THR A 873 31.89 4.11 8.14
C THR A 873 32.87 3.30 7.30
N GLU A 874 34.03 3.89 6.95
CA GLU A 874 35.12 3.15 6.29
C GLU A 874 35.68 2.01 7.15
N GLU A 875 35.57 2.13 8.47
CA GLU A 875 36.17 1.20 9.43
C GLU A 875 35.15 0.28 10.10
N LYS A 876 33.89 0.70 10.22
CA LYS A 876 32.86 -0.01 10.97
C LYS A 876 31.52 -0.03 10.24
N LYS A 877 30.93 -1.21 10.14
CA LYS A 877 29.54 -1.37 9.67
C LYS A 877 28.55 -0.86 10.71
N GLY A 878 27.55 -0.12 10.24
CA GLY A 878 26.36 0.18 11.03
C GLY A 878 25.47 -1.07 11.14
N GLU A 879 24.94 -1.34 12.31
CA GLU A 879 24.12 -2.52 12.57
C GLU A 879 22.75 -2.15 13.10
N SER A 880 21.72 -2.87 12.63
CA SER A 880 20.35 -2.70 13.10
C SER A 880 19.80 -4.05 13.56
N LEU A 881 19.47 -4.15 14.85
CA LEU A 881 19.01 -5.37 15.49
C LEU A 881 17.58 -5.18 16.03
N LEU A 882 16.79 -6.25 16.03
CA LEU A 882 15.41 -6.27 16.50
C LEU A 882 15.27 -7.12 17.76
N ALA A 883 14.59 -6.58 18.78
CA ALA A 883 14.34 -7.29 20.03
C ALA A 883 13.04 -6.85 20.71
N SER A 884 12.65 -7.58 21.77
CA SER A 884 11.53 -7.21 22.61
C SER A 884 11.83 -5.96 23.45
N THR A 885 10.78 -5.23 23.85
CA THR A 885 10.89 -3.99 24.63
C THR A 885 11.80 -4.12 25.85
N PRO A 886 11.69 -5.17 26.71
CA PRO A 886 12.58 -5.31 27.86
C PRO A 886 14.05 -5.42 27.47
N VAL A 887 14.38 -6.13 26.39
CA VAL A 887 15.76 -6.29 25.91
C VAL A 887 16.33 -4.94 25.44
N VAL A 888 15.54 -4.17 24.68
CA VAL A 888 15.94 -2.85 24.18
C VAL A 888 16.22 -1.88 25.33
N VAL A 889 15.29 -1.77 26.28
CA VAL A 889 15.41 -0.88 27.45
C VAL A 889 16.65 -1.22 28.27
N LEU A 890 16.81 -2.48 28.64
CA LEU A 890 17.95 -2.91 29.45
C LEU A 890 19.26 -2.73 28.72
N SER A 891 19.31 -3.00 27.41
CA SER A 891 20.50 -2.79 26.60
C SER A 891 20.93 -1.32 26.52
N ALA A 892 19.97 -0.38 26.42
CA ALA A 892 20.29 1.06 26.44
C ALA A 892 20.84 1.50 27.81
N ILE A 893 20.32 0.97 28.92
CA ILE A 893 20.83 1.22 30.25
C ILE A 893 22.25 0.68 30.43
N LEU A 894 22.50 -0.54 29.95
CA LEU A 894 23.81 -1.19 30.06
C LEU A 894 24.82 -0.71 28.99
N GLY A 895 24.38 -0.11 27.89
CA GLY A 895 25.20 0.20 26.71
C GLY A 895 25.64 -1.06 25.93
N ARG A 896 25.05 -2.22 26.21
CA ARG A 896 25.34 -3.52 25.63
C ARG A 896 24.18 -4.48 25.78
N THR A 897 24.20 -5.59 25.04
CA THR A 897 23.27 -6.68 25.27
C THR A 897 23.39 -7.24 26.70
N PRO A 898 22.28 -7.59 27.38
CA PRO A 898 22.28 -8.12 28.74
C PRO A 898 22.67 -9.60 28.78
N THR A 899 23.07 -10.09 29.94
CA THR A 899 23.04 -11.52 30.26
C THR A 899 21.61 -11.95 30.56
N LEU A 900 21.33 -13.24 30.50
CA LEU A 900 20.02 -13.77 30.87
C LEU A 900 19.67 -13.49 32.35
N GLU A 901 20.64 -13.51 33.24
CA GLU A 901 20.41 -13.20 34.64
C GLU A 901 20.11 -11.71 34.91
N GLU A 902 20.86 -10.81 34.26
CA GLU A 902 20.54 -9.37 34.31
C GLU A 902 19.13 -9.11 33.76
N TYR A 903 18.76 -9.77 32.67
CA TYR A 903 17.43 -9.67 32.09
C TYR A 903 16.35 -10.12 33.06
N LYS A 904 16.48 -11.33 33.64
CA LYS A 904 15.51 -11.87 34.62
C LYS A 904 15.33 -10.98 35.84
N VAL A 905 16.41 -10.37 36.33
CA VAL A 905 16.36 -9.41 37.45
C VAL A 905 15.58 -8.15 37.04
N ALA A 906 15.87 -7.58 35.86
CA ALA A 906 15.23 -6.36 35.38
C ALA A 906 13.72 -6.52 35.14
N VAL A 907 13.28 -7.68 34.69
CA VAL A 907 11.85 -7.93 34.38
C VAL A 907 11.10 -8.56 35.57
N LYS A 908 11.73 -8.77 36.69
CA LYS A 908 11.11 -9.43 37.86
C LYS A 908 9.86 -8.67 38.32
N GLY A 909 8.73 -9.38 38.37
CA GLY A 909 7.44 -8.82 38.81
C GLY A 909 6.79 -7.84 37.82
N ILE A 910 7.36 -7.71 36.61
CA ILE A 910 6.75 -6.91 35.53
C ILE A 910 5.69 -7.75 34.83
N ASN A 911 4.58 -7.11 34.48
CA ASN A 911 3.54 -7.74 33.68
C ASN A 911 3.91 -7.66 32.20
N LEU A 912 4.71 -8.62 31.75
CA LEU A 912 5.03 -8.80 30.35
C LEU A 912 3.81 -9.30 29.57
N THR A 913 3.83 -9.12 28.27
CA THR A 913 2.80 -9.68 27.37
C THR A 913 2.93 -11.22 27.34
N LYS A 914 2.15 -11.88 28.19
CA LYS A 914 2.16 -13.33 28.29
C LYS A 914 1.23 -13.97 27.28
N PHE A 915 1.71 -15.04 26.67
CA PHE A 915 0.92 -15.85 25.78
C PHE A 915 0.74 -17.26 26.33
N SER A 916 -0.51 -17.69 26.43
CA SER A 916 -0.85 -19.08 26.66
C SER A 916 -1.53 -19.62 25.41
N PRO A 917 -1.03 -20.71 24.82
CA PRO A 917 -1.66 -21.26 23.64
C PRO A 917 -3.11 -21.64 23.94
N PRO A 918 -4.02 -21.50 22.99
CA PRO A 918 -5.39 -21.95 23.14
C PRO A 918 -5.40 -23.46 23.45
N ILE A 919 -6.24 -23.85 24.37
CA ILE A 919 -6.48 -25.27 24.64
C ILE A 919 -7.16 -25.82 23.39
N GLU A 920 -6.46 -26.68 22.63
CA GLU A 920 -7.13 -27.47 21.59
C GLU A 920 -8.29 -28.19 22.27
N LYS A 921 -9.51 -27.90 21.86
CA LYS A 921 -10.64 -28.77 22.16
C LYS A 921 -10.34 -30.08 21.43
N THR A 922 -9.67 -31.01 22.12
CA THR A 922 -9.66 -32.39 21.67
C THR A 922 -11.12 -32.75 21.49
N SER A 923 -11.55 -32.89 20.23
CA SER A 923 -12.80 -33.55 19.94
C SER A 923 -12.78 -34.84 20.76
N SER A 924 -13.61 -34.94 21.76
CA SER A 924 -13.88 -36.20 22.40
C SER A 924 -14.38 -37.13 21.29
N LEU A 925 -13.49 -37.92 20.76
CA LEU A 925 -13.85 -39.19 20.15
C LEU A 925 -14.51 -40.01 21.30
N SER A 926 -15.79 -39.67 21.54
CA SER A 926 -16.67 -40.60 22.20
C SER A 926 -16.74 -41.81 21.29
N ALA A 927 -16.00 -42.79 21.68
CA ALA A 927 -16.23 -44.18 21.26
C ALA A 927 -17.72 -44.44 21.25
N HIS A 928 -18.25 -44.65 20.07
CA HIS A 928 -19.40 -45.52 19.90
C HIS A 928 -18.99 -46.65 18.97
N PHE A 929 -18.81 -47.77 19.65
CA PHE A 929 -18.93 -49.09 19.06
C PHE A 929 -20.22 -49.23 18.31
#